data_c25e5e90fc256ba82cefbd6d6ec3538e
#
_entry.id   c25e5e90fc256ba82cefbd6d6ec3538e
#
_cell.length_a   1.000
_cell.length_b   1.000
_cell.length_c   1.000
_cell.angle_alpha   90.00
_cell.angle_beta   90.00
_cell.angle_gamma   90.00
#
_symmetry.space_group_name_H-M   'P 1'
#
loop_
_entity.id
_entity.type
_entity.pdbx_description
1 polymer ?
#
loop_
_entity_poly.entity_id
_entity_poly.type
_entity_poly.pdbx_seq_one_letter_code
_entity_poly.pdbx_strand_id
1 'polypeptide(L)'
;EKTAEALNEDMVYHISIYGSDTYKTAQQALQKPIAILREKALGRSGQIPLADNKNRQRDVSAEETLRIYEEFLSDVAKSPCFFANILLYANQKSSAHFLMDAVCGEAIKEGTCEIQEIPSTATPLELQEVNQPYCNLLPPSLAFWPTAYTLDELSSFFRLPILFDGENIEIKKETAPKLEQTGIYLGQTNNGLSAFIDASSFKKHAFICGVPGSGKTNTMLHLANSLWHHKKLIKDDTDNLSVTFKEESDPIPFLVLEPAKREYRELSRYDIPELIILSPSASTKFPMRLNPFEFPKGLTLSEHISKLCQVFEGAFPIAPPAPFILDKAIEGIYRAHGWNTNDINTGEKEYPTMSELYDRFQKELSQTTYDSEIQGNIQSVLEMRIGSLLRREMKDIFDVKHSTFSPEEWLKHPVIVELESLGEGPANFVTLLLCTLIRETLKASPRADEEKVVRHIIFIEEAHNLIAPEAQVASGQDSNPKIAATAYIVKMLAEVRALREGIIIADQLPTAMAPEVIKNTNIKLIHRLTSIDDRQLIGSTMSASGIQLEHVAVYRPGEALMSYEGLQRPFELRIQEQKGHGSETPNDDELYDIMLHKPAFFQLAQKEENLKLETLKENVKSLKKKEVEALCALSEYDSSVHTSTQITDFYWHMEN
;
A
#
# COMPACT_ATOMS: atom_id res chain seq x y z
N GLU A 1 27.07 -16.78 -19.16
CA GLU A 1 27.65 -15.64 -18.40
C GLU A 1 28.41 -16.13 -17.17
N LYS A 2 27.81 -16.85 -16.24
CA LYS A 2 28.51 -17.41 -15.06
C LYS A 2 29.75 -18.22 -15.42
N THR A 3 29.65 -18.98 -16.49
CA THR A 3 30.76 -19.81 -16.98
C THR A 3 31.86 -18.97 -17.61
N ALA A 4 31.49 -17.91 -18.34
CA ALA A 4 32.41 -16.96 -18.93
C ALA A 4 33.15 -16.12 -17.86
N GLU A 5 32.42 -15.65 -16.85
CA GLU A 5 33.01 -14.95 -15.69
C GLU A 5 33.97 -15.85 -14.90
N ALA A 6 33.63 -17.13 -14.72
CA ALA A 6 34.49 -18.08 -14.02
C ALA A 6 35.81 -18.35 -14.79
N LEU A 7 35.80 -18.23 -16.11
CA LEU A 7 36.97 -18.39 -16.97
C LEU A 7 37.85 -17.12 -17.10
N ASN A 8 37.30 -15.96 -16.66
CA ASN A 8 37.96 -14.65 -16.70
C ASN A 8 38.60 -14.32 -18.08
N GLU A 9 37.85 -14.61 -19.15
CA GLU A 9 38.28 -14.40 -20.54
C GLU A 9 37.23 -13.63 -21.33
N ASP A 10 37.69 -12.84 -22.30
CA ASP A 10 36.81 -12.18 -23.28
C ASP A 10 36.32 -13.21 -24.31
N MET A 11 35.01 -13.36 -24.42
CA MET A 11 34.35 -14.28 -25.34
C MET A 11 33.29 -13.56 -26.15
N VAL A 12 33.15 -13.93 -27.42
CA VAL A 12 32.11 -13.41 -28.31
C VAL A 12 31.23 -14.55 -28.78
N TYR A 13 29.95 -14.51 -28.39
CA TYR A 13 28.93 -15.42 -28.85
C TYR A 13 28.13 -14.76 -29.97
N HIS A 14 28.18 -15.35 -31.16
CA HIS A 14 27.61 -14.79 -32.37
C HIS A 14 26.60 -15.76 -32.97
N ILE A 15 25.36 -15.29 -33.17
CA ILE A 15 24.30 -16.04 -33.84
C ILE A 15 23.89 -15.28 -35.10
N SER A 16 24.05 -15.90 -36.26
CA SER A 16 23.52 -15.41 -37.52
C SER A 16 22.30 -16.21 -37.91
N ILE A 17 21.17 -15.52 -38.16
CA ILE A 17 19.89 -16.13 -38.46
C ILE A 17 19.44 -15.72 -39.85
N TYR A 18 19.04 -16.71 -40.64
CA TYR A 18 18.51 -16.51 -41.98
C TYR A 18 17.13 -17.15 -42.11
N GLY A 19 16.10 -16.35 -42.45
CA GLY A 19 14.75 -16.85 -42.72
C GLY A 19 14.61 -17.38 -44.13
N SER A 20 14.14 -18.61 -44.29
CA SER A 20 13.85 -19.20 -45.59
C SER A 20 12.57 -20.02 -45.57
N ASP A 21 12.02 -20.42 -46.74
CA ASP A 21 10.94 -21.39 -46.87
C ASP A 21 11.48 -22.81 -46.59
N THR A 22 11.86 -23.04 -45.34
CA THR A 22 12.58 -24.23 -44.88
C THR A 22 11.76 -25.50 -45.06
N TYR A 23 10.43 -25.41 -44.91
CA TYR A 23 9.53 -26.56 -45.09
C TYR A 23 9.59 -27.12 -46.52
N LYS A 24 9.47 -26.27 -47.55
CA LYS A 24 9.55 -26.74 -48.95
C LYS A 24 10.92 -27.31 -49.28
N THR A 25 11.99 -26.66 -48.77
CA THR A 25 13.35 -27.13 -48.98
C THR A 25 13.58 -28.48 -48.30
N ALA A 26 13.15 -28.65 -47.07
CA ALA A 26 13.22 -29.91 -46.33
C ALA A 26 12.39 -31.00 -46.99
N GLN A 27 11.15 -30.70 -47.39
CA GLN A 27 10.28 -31.64 -48.07
C GLN A 27 10.87 -32.15 -49.38
N GLN A 28 11.43 -31.27 -50.21
CA GLN A 28 12.10 -31.65 -51.46
C GLN A 28 13.32 -32.50 -51.22
N ALA A 29 14.17 -32.15 -50.21
CA ALA A 29 15.39 -32.89 -49.90
C ALA A 29 15.10 -34.27 -49.33
N LEU A 30 14.09 -34.41 -48.49
CA LEU A 30 13.77 -35.67 -47.78
C LEU A 30 12.82 -36.57 -48.50
N GLN A 31 12.17 -36.14 -49.57
CA GLN A 31 11.19 -36.94 -50.31
C GLN A 31 11.74 -38.28 -50.79
N LYS A 32 12.94 -38.27 -51.39
CA LYS A 32 13.62 -39.50 -51.89
C LYS A 32 14.13 -40.36 -50.75
N PRO A 33 14.90 -39.84 -49.75
CA PRO A 33 15.35 -40.60 -48.61
C PRO A 33 14.19 -41.30 -47.85
N ILE A 34 13.10 -40.60 -47.59
CA ILE A 34 11.93 -41.15 -46.90
C ILE A 34 11.29 -42.29 -47.72
N ALA A 35 11.18 -42.16 -49.02
CA ALA A 35 10.64 -43.22 -49.88
C ALA A 35 11.51 -44.48 -49.82
N ILE A 36 12.84 -44.31 -49.87
CA ILE A 36 13.81 -45.44 -49.76
C ILE A 36 13.75 -46.10 -48.38
N LEU A 37 13.71 -45.31 -47.30
CA LEU A 37 13.62 -45.81 -45.95
C LEU A 37 12.30 -46.56 -45.68
N ARG A 38 11.18 -46.07 -46.21
CA ARG A 38 9.89 -46.76 -46.14
C ARG A 38 9.94 -48.12 -46.80
N GLU A 39 10.57 -48.23 -48.00
CA GLU A 39 10.74 -49.53 -48.68
C GLU A 39 11.62 -50.47 -47.87
N LYS A 40 12.74 -50.02 -47.30
CA LYS A 40 13.62 -50.83 -46.46
C LYS A 40 12.95 -51.25 -45.13
N ALA A 41 12.26 -50.35 -44.45
CA ALA A 41 11.53 -50.63 -43.22
C ALA A 41 10.43 -51.69 -43.45
N LEU A 42 9.79 -51.64 -44.63
CA LEU A 42 8.78 -52.64 -45.06
C LEU A 42 9.39 -53.92 -45.61
N GLY A 43 10.73 -54.05 -45.64
CA GLY A 43 11.44 -55.22 -46.21
C GLY A 43 11.24 -55.36 -47.71
N ARG A 44 10.93 -54.24 -48.41
CA ARG A 44 10.83 -54.22 -49.88
C ARG A 44 12.14 -53.66 -50.46
N SER A 45 13.13 -54.49 -50.62
CA SER A 45 14.33 -54.12 -51.41
C SER A 45 13.99 -54.30 -52.91
N GLY A 46 14.18 -53.22 -53.71
CA GLY A 46 13.87 -53.22 -55.11
C GLY A 46 14.62 -54.25 -55.90
N GLN A 47 13.91 -54.84 -56.87
CA GLN A 47 14.33 -55.76 -57.91
C GLN A 47 14.77 -57.17 -57.44
N ILE A 48 13.77 -58.04 -57.18
CA ILE A 48 13.77 -59.42 -57.69
C ILE A 48 12.31 -59.96 -57.56
N PRO A 49 11.76 -60.63 -58.60
CA PRO A 49 10.38 -61.09 -58.55
C PRO A 49 10.32 -62.49 -57.88
N LEU A 50 9.30 -62.64 -57.04
CA LEU A 50 8.62 -63.90 -56.75
C LEU A 50 9.44 -65.13 -56.42
N ALA A 51 9.71 -65.36 -55.14
CA ALA A 51 9.55 -66.61 -54.44
C ALA A 51 9.94 -66.44 -52.96
N ASP A 52 9.11 -66.97 -52.08
CA ASP A 52 9.27 -67.10 -50.64
C ASP A 52 9.03 -65.89 -49.73
N ASN A 53 7.81 -65.83 -49.30
CA ASN A 53 7.24 -64.84 -48.39
C ASN A 53 7.53 -65.12 -46.90
N LYS A 54 8.60 -65.86 -46.54
CA LYS A 54 8.81 -66.32 -45.15
C LYS A 54 9.96 -65.72 -44.35
N ASN A 55 10.84 -64.85 -44.94
CA ASN A 55 11.92 -64.21 -44.18
C ASN A 55 12.09 -62.72 -44.60
N ARG A 56 11.05 -61.93 -44.40
CA ARG A 56 11.24 -60.48 -44.45
C ARG A 56 11.76 -60.00 -43.09
N GLN A 57 13.06 -59.86 -42.96
CA GLN A 57 13.65 -59.13 -41.84
C GLN A 57 13.32 -57.64 -42.00
N ARG A 58 12.59 -57.12 -41.04
CA ARG A 58 12.42 -55.66 -40.88
C ARG A 58 13.77 -55.06 -40.57
N ASP A 59 14.13 -54.02 -41.29
CA ASP A 59 15.31 -53.22 -40.98
C ASP A 59 14.95 -52.18 -39.90
N VAL A 60 15.23 -52.51 -38.63
CA VAL A 60 14.91 -51.70 -37.47
C VAL A 60 15.60 -50.34 -37.54
N SER A 61 16.84 -50.28 -38.06
CA SER A 61 17.57 -49.06 -38.22
C SER A 61 16.94 -48.10 -39.27
N ALA A 62 16.43 -48.70 -40.38
CA ALA A 62 15.69 -47.94 -41.38
C ALA A 62 14.36 -47.41 -40.82
N GLU A 63 13.70 -48.21 -39.96
CA GLU A 63 12.43 -47.85 -39.33
C GLU A 63 12.63 -46.66 -38.34
N GLU A 64 13.68 -46.68 -37.58
CA GLU A 64 14.05 -45.62 -36.62
C GLU A 64 14.47 -44.33 -37.33
N THR A 65 15.31 -44.43 -38.36
CA THR A 65 15.69 -43.27 -39.20
C THR A 65 14.51 -42.65 -39.92
N LEU A 66 13.58 -43.46 -40.41
CA LEU A 66 12.34 -43.01 -41.04
C LEU A 66 11.50 -42.18 -40.05
N ARG A 67 11.36 -42.66 -38.83
CA ARG A 67 10.62 -41.99 -37.77
C ARG A 67 11.23 -40.57 -37.49
N ILE A 68 12.54 -40.49 -37.35
CA ILE A 68 13.22 -39.22 -37.15
C ILE A 68 12.96 -38.22 -38.30
N TYR A 69 13.00 -38.69 -39.55
CA TYR A 69 12.76 -37.84 -40.70
C TYR A 69 11.31 -37.38 -40.82
N GLU A 70 10.35 -38.24 -40.48
CA GLU A 70 8.93 -37.90 -40.46
C GLU A 70 8.57 -36.95 -39.32
N GLU A 71 9.15 -37.14 -38.13
CA GLU A 71 8.99 -36.23 -36.99
C GLU A 71 9.55 -34.85 -37.35
N PHE A 72 10.76 -34.78 -37.91
CA PHE A 72 11.32 -33.50 -38.32
C PHE A 72 10.45 -32.76 -39.35
N LEU A 73 9.97 -33.45 -40.39
CA LEU A 73 9.05 -32.82 -41.35
C LEU A 73 7.74 -32.36 -40.73
N SER A 74 7.26 -33.09 -39.73
CA SER A 74 6.08 -32.69 -38.98
C SER A 74 6.32 -31.41 -38.15
N ASP A 75 7.49 -31.29 -37.54
CA ASP A 75 7.83 -30.14 -36.71
C ASP A 75 8.11 -28.88 -37.56
N VAL A 76 8.82 -29.06 -38.67
CA VAL A 76 9.03 -27.99 -39.68
C VAL A 76 7.71 -27.54 -40.32
N ALA A 77 6.71 -28.41 -40.41
CA ALA A 77 5.38 -28.05 -40.92
C ALA A 77 4.53 -27.28 -39.92
N LYS A 78 4.75 -27.50 -38.61
CA LYS A 78 3.99 -26.88 -37.53
C LYS A 78 4.57 -25.55 -37.05
N SER A 79 5.90 -25.38 -37.14
CA SER A 79 6.63 -24.24 -36.63
C SER A 79 7.53 -23.63 -37.72
N PRO A 80 7.68 -22.31 -37.82
CA PRO A 80 8.67 -21.70 -38.70
C PRO A 80 10.07 -22.16 -38.32
N CYS A 81 10.84 -22.55 -39.37
CA CYS A 81 12.24 -22.93 -39.21
C CYS A 81 13.15 -21.88 -39.84
N PHE A 82 14.32 -21.77 -39.26
CA PHE A 82 15.36 -20.82 -39.67
C PHE A 82 16.67 -21.55 -39.84
N PHE A 83 17.48 -21.09 -40.80
CA PHE A 83 18.90 -21.46 -40.82
C PHE A 83 19.66 -20.55 -39.86
N ALA A 84 20.54 -21.11 -39.05
CA ALA A 84 21.36 -20.34 -38.15
C ALA A 84 22.75 -20.91 -38.04
N ASN A 85 23.76 -20.00 -37.95
CA ASN A 85 25.09 -20.34 -37.54
C ASN A 85 25.31 -19.80 -36.13
N ILE A 86 25.72 -20.68 -35.23
CA ILE A 86 26.00 -20.36 -33.84
C ILE A 86 27.50 -20.50 -33.64
N LEU A 87 28.19 -19.38 -33.41
CA LEU A 87 29.63 -19.29 -33.34
C LEU A 87 30.07 -18.74 -31.98
N LEU A 88 31.14 -19.30 -31.45
CA LEU A 88 31.80 -18.80 -30.25
C LEU A 88 33.26 -18.53 -30.51
N TYR A 89 33.68 -17.32 -30.18
CA TYR A 89 35.07 -16.88 -30.23
C TYR A 89 35.59 -16.73 -28.81
N ALA A 90 36.73 -17.30 -28.51
CA ALA A 90 37.42 -17.17 -27.24
C ALA A 90 38.93 -17.11 -27.46
N ASN A 91 39.66 -16.58 -26.48
CA ASN A 91 41.10 -16.50 -26.53
C ASN A 91 41.80 -17.88 -26.42
N GLN A 92 41.13 -18.83 -25.73
CA GLN A 92 41.62 -20.19 -25.58
C GLN A 92 40.61 -21.21 -26.15
N LYS A 93 41.13 -22.18 -26.86
CA LYS A 93 40.37 -23.26 -27.48
C LYS A 93 39.58 -24.08 -26.43
N SER A 94 40.21 -24.38 -25.30
CA SER A 94 39.57 -25.14 -24.20
C SER A 94 38.36 -24.41 -23.60
N SER A 95 38.45 -23.10 -23.45
CA SER A 95 37.39 -22.26 -22.95
C SER A 95 36.22 -22.18 -23.93
N ALA A 96 36.51 -22.08 -25.23
CA ALA A 96 35.49 -22.11 -26.28
C ALA A 96 34.71 -23.43 -26.30
N HIS A 97 35.40 -24.56 -26.25
CA HIS A 97 34.78 -25.87 -26.20
C HIS A 97 33.90 -26.05 -24.95
N PHE A 98 34.45 -25.72 -23.78
CA PHE A 98 33.72 -25.86 -22.52
C PHE A 98 32.43 -25.03 -22.49
N LEU A 99 32.50 -23.79 -22.97
CA LEU A 99 31.30 -22.92 -22.99
C LEU A 99 30.29 -23.41 -24.04
N MET A 100 30.75 -23.84 -25.22
CA MET A 100 29.86 -24.34 -26.25
C MET A 100 29.19 -25.66 -25.84
N ASP A 101 29.90 -26.56 -25.17
CA ASP A 101 29.32 -27.77 -24.59
C ASP A 101 28.22 -27.45 -23.56
N ALA A 102 28.47 -26.45 -22.70
CA ALA A 102 27.49 -26.01 -21.74
C ALA A 102 26.24 -25.41 -22.42
N VAL A 103 26.41 -24.59 -23.46
CA VAL A 103 25.31 -23.99 -24.24
C VAL A 103 24.52 -25.07 -24.96
N CYS A 104 25.19 -26.02 -25.61
CA CYS A 104 24.54 -27.14 -26.29
C CYS A 104 23.77 -28.05 -25.32
N GLY A 105 24.36 -28.35 -24.16
CA GLY A 105 23.72 -29.17 -23.14
C GLY A 105 22.45 -28.56 -22.52
N GLU A 106 22.39 -27.23 -22.46
CA GLU A 106 21.17 -26.55 -22.00
C GLU A 106 20.14 -26.31 -23.10
N ALA A 107 20.59 -26.05 -24.32
CA ALA A 107 19.69 -25.70 -25.45
C ALA A 107 19.05 -26.93 -26.09
N ILE A 108 19.76 -28.06 -26.17
CA ILE A 108 19.29 -29.27 -26.84
C ILE A 108 18.86 -30.29 -25.79
N LYS A 109 17.57 -30.47 -25.63
CA LYS A 109 17.00 -31.45 -24.69
C LYS A 109 16.92 -32.86 -25.27
N GLU A 110 16.72 -32.97 -26.58
CA GLU A 110 16.61 -34.23 -27.30
C GLU A 110 17.48 -34.13 -28.57
N GLY A 111 18.40 -35.09 -28.72
CA GLY A 111 19.31 -35.14 -29.87
C GLY A 111 20.79 -35.01 -29.49
N THR A 112 21.63 -34.82 -30.50
CA THR A 112 23.09 -34.66 -30.36
C THR A 112 23.57 -33.39 -30.99
N CYS A 113 24.51 -32.71 -30.36
CA CYS A 113 25.15 -31.50 -30.86
C CYS A 113 26.59 -31.85 -31.24
N GLU A 114 27.05 -31.47 -32.43
CA GLU A 114 28.42 -31.59 -32.86
C GLU A 114 29.08 -30.21 -32.94
N ILE A 115 30.17 -30.00 -32.18
CA ILE A 115 30.93 -28.79 -32.16
C ILE A 115 32.07 -28.93 -33.17
N GLN A 116 32.10 -28.06 -34.19
CA GLN A 116 33.14 -28.04 -35.23
C GLN A 116 34.09 -26.87 -35.01
N GLU A 117 35.40 -27.15 -35.11
CA GLU A 117 36.42 -26.11 -35.08
C GLU A 117 36.52 -25.44 -36.45
N ILE A 118 36.49 -24.12 -36.43
CA ILE A 118 36.66 -23.32 -37.62
C ILE A 118 38.13 -22.97 -37.76
N PRO A 119 38.75 -23.09 -38.97
CA PRO A 119 40.13 -22.70 -39.20
C PRO A 119 40.36 -21.24 -38.83
N SER A 120 41.46 -20.93 -38.14
CA SER A 120 41.82 -19.58 -37.71
C SER A 120 42.08 -18.60 -38.87
N THR A 121 42.07 -19.10 -40.10
CA THR A 121 42.23 -18.31 -41.34
C THR A 121 40.88 -17.78 -41.89
N ALA A 122 39.74 -18.23 -41.34
CA ALA A 122 38.44 -17.73 -41.77
C ALA A 122 38.22 -16.31 -41.23
N THR A 123 37.84 -15.39 -42.11
CA THR A 123 37.54 -14.03 -41.70
C THR A 123 36.14 -13.93 -41.04
N PRO A 124 35.93 -13.03 -40.07
CA PRO A 124 34.62 -12.85 -39.47
C PRO A 124 33.48 -12.54 -40.45
N LEU A 125 33.82 -11.93 -41.60
CA LEU A 125 32.85 -11.64 -42.67
C LEU A 125 32.40 -12.89 -43.43
N GLU A 126 33.32 -13.84 -43.71
CA GLU A 126 33.00 -15.14 -44.35
C GLU A 126 32.12 -16.01 -43.45
N LEU A 127 32.27 -15.86 -42.13
CA LEU A 127 31.51 -16.57 -41.13
C LEU A 127 30.10 -15.98 -40.91
N GLN A 128 29.84 -14.75 -41.37
CA GLN A 128 28.52 -14.11 -41.30
C GLN A 128 27.57 -14.55 -42.41
N GLU A 129 28.10 -15.10 -43.53
CA GLU A 129 27.25 -15.60 -44.62
C GLU A 129 26.68 -16.97 -44.30
N VAL A 130 25.42 -17.00 -43.91
CA VAL A 130 24.63 -18.22 -43.58
C VAL A 130 24.34 -19.06 -44.84
N ASN A 131 24.76 -18.63 -46.01
CA ASN A 131 24.41 -19.23 -47.31
C ASN A 131 25.01 -20.62 -47.57
N GLN A 132 25.98 -21.08 -46.77
CA GLN A 132 26.50 -22.42 -46.90
C GLN A 132 26.56 -23.12 -45.53
N PRO A 133 25.81 -24.23 -45.34
CA PRO A 133 25.99 -25.03 -44.16
C PRO A 133 27.40 -25.62 -44.13
N TYR A 134 28.10 -25.42 -43.01
CA TYR A 134 29.47 -25.91 -42.79
C TYR A 134 29.60 -27.43 -42.66
N CYS A 135 28.62 -28.19 -43.10
CA CYS A 135 28.65 -29.63 -42.98
C CYS A 135 29.02 -30.32 -44.29
N ASN A 136 30.31 -30.56 -44.47
CA ASN A 136 30.83 -31.33 -45.60
C ASN A 136 30.61 -32.85 -45.46
N LEU A 137 30.07 -33.33 -44.36
CA LEU A 137 29.91 -34.73 -44.05
C LEU A 137 28.58 -35.34 -44.58
N LEU A 138 27.60 -34.51 -44.92
CA LEU A 138 26.30 -34.94 -45.42
C LEU A 138 26.19 -34.81 -46.96
N PRO A 139 25.38 -35.65 -47.59
CA PRO A 139 25.06 -35.45 -49.01
C PRO A 139 24.53 -34.03 -49.26
N PRO A 140 24.78 -33.44 -50.44
CA PRO A 140 24.35 -32.06 -50.76
C PRO A 140 22.87 -31.79 -50.53
N SER A 141 22.03 -32.83 -50.67
CA SER A 141 20.57 -32.75 -50.44
C SER A 141 20.18 -32.62 -48.97
N LEU A 142 21.10 -32.94 -48.04
CA LEU A 142 20.89 -32.89 -46.58
C LEU A 142 21.85 -31.94 -45.88
N ALA A 143 22.69 -31.25 -46.66
CA ALA A 143 23.75 -30.36 -46.12
C ALA A 143 23.18 -29.21 -45.26
N PHE A 144 21.93 -28.83 -45.47
CA PHE A 144 21.25 -27.79 -44.70
C PHE A 144 20.79 -28.27 -43.30
N TRP A 145 20.63 -29.57 -43.09
CA TRP A 145 20.02 -30.14 -41.88
C TRP A 145 20.68 -29.70 -40.58
N PRO A 146 21.96 -29.71 -40.42
CA PRO A 146 22.63 -29.34 -39.18
C PRO A 146 22.49 -27.87 -38.79
N THR A 147 22.04 -27.01 -39.69
CA THR A 147 21.90 -25.56 -39.46
C THR A 147 20.45 -25.10 -39.52
N ALA A 148 19.51 -26.02 -39.63
CA ALA A 148 18.08 -25.76 -39.63
C ALA A 148 17.51 -26.01 -38.24
N TYR A 149 16.95 -24.97 -37.64
CA TYR A 149 16.37 -24.98 -36.30
C TYR A 149 14.91 -24.57 -36.36
N THR A 150 14.07 -25.21 -35.56
CA THR A 150 12.73 -24.69 -35.27
C THR A 150 12.82 -23.43 -34.43
N LEU A 151 11.71 -22.68 -34.34
CA LEU A 151 11.68 -21.46 -33.51
C LEU A 151 11.99 -21.79 -32.03
N ASP A 152 11.50 -22.90 -31.52
CA ASP A 152 11.69 -23.32 -30.14
C ASP A 152 13.15 -23.69 -29.86
N GLU A 153 13.79 -24.44 -30.76
CA GLU A 153 15.21 -24.78 -30.66
C GLU A 153 16.08 -23.51 -30.75
N LEU A 154 15.84 -22.64 -31.73
CA LEU A 154 16.61 -21.42 -31.90
C LEU A 154 16.45 -20.45 -30.71
N SER A 155 15.25 -20.36 -30.15
CA SER A 155 15.00 -19.54 -28.96
C SER A 155 15.77 -20.04 -27.73
N SER A 156 16.12 -21.32 -27.68
CA SER A 156 16.95 -21.88 -26.61
C SER A 156 18.42 -21.46 -26.70
N PHE A 157 18.93 -21.19 -27.91
CA PHE A 157 20.27 -20.66 -28.11
C PHE A 157 20.37 -19.16 -27.96
N PHE A 158 19.27 -18.43 -28.23
CA PHE A 158 19.21 -17.00 -28.13
C PHE A 158 18.40 -16.58 -26.91
N ARG A 159 19.08 -16.28 -25.83
CA ARG A 159 18.48 -15.69 -24.63
C ARG A 159 18.96 -14.26 -24.46
N LEU A 160 18.04 -13.36 -24.12
CA LEU A 160 18.42 -12.02 -23.73
C LEU A 160 19.32 -12.09 -22.49
N PRO A 161 20.40 -11.30 -22.43
CA PRO A 161 21.29 -11.30 -21.28
C PRO A 161 20.52 -10.92 -20.02
N ILE A 162 20.59 -11.79 -19.01
CA ILE A 162 19.97 -11.57 -17.70
C ILE A 162 21.10 -11.22 -16.75
N LEU A 163 20.99 -10.09 -16.06
CA LEU A 163 21.93 -9.75 -15.00
C LEU A 163 21.83 -10.73 -13.85
N PHE A 164 22.97 -10.90 -13.15
CA PHE A 164 23.16 -11.89 -12.08
C PHE A 164 22.16 -11.77 -10.93
N ASP A 165 21.55 -10.62 -10.75
CA ASP A 165 20.50 -10.31 -9.77
C ASP A 165 19.07 -10.61 -10.28
N GLY A 166 18.94 -11.31 -11.40
CA GLY A 166 17.64 -11.70 -11.97
C GLY A 166 17.01 -10.63 -12.87
N GLU A 167 17.70 -9.51 -13.12
CA GLU A 167 17.18 -8.46 -13.97
C GLU A 167 17.66 -8.59 -15.43
N ASN A 168 16.74 -8.43 -16.37
CA ASN A 168 17.04 -8.43 -17.80
C ASN A 168 17.44 -7.01 -18.25
N ILE A 169 18.60 -6.86 -18.88
CA ILE A 169 19.15 -5.56 -19.32
C ILE A 169 18.20 -4.84 -20.29
N GLU A 170 17.51 -5.55 -21.17
CA GLU A 170 16.57 -4.92 -22.11
C GLU A 170 15.24 -4.54 -21.44
N ILE A 171 14.78 -5.34 -20.47
CA ILE A 171 13.64 -4.97 -19.64
C ILE A 171 13.95 -3.72 -18.83
N LYS A 172 15.21 -3.53 -18.37
CA LYS A 172 15.61 -2.28 -17.70
C LYS A 172 15.51 -1.05 -18.59
N LYS A 173 15.81 -1.15 -19.88
CA LYS A 173 15.67 -0.01 -20.82
C LYS A 173 14.21 0.32 -21.14
N GLU A 174 13.33 -0.69 -21.20
CA GLU A 174 11.91 -0.49 -21.47
C GLU A 174 11.08 -0.23 -20.21
N THR A 175 11.54 -0.74 -19.07
CA THR A 175 10.85 -0.67 -17.77
C THR A 175 11.54 0.18 -16.73
N ALA A 176 12.60 0.92 -17.09
CA ALA A 176 12.98 2.03 -16.24
C ALA A 176 11.71 2.86 -16.05
N PRO A 177 11.07 2.83 -14.86
CA PRO A 177 9.87 3.61 -14.67
C PRO A 177 10.26 5.02 -15.12
N LYS A 178 9.40 5.67 -15.89
CA LYS A 178 9.52 7.12 -16.06
C LYS A 178 9.24 7.68 -14.67
N LEU A 179 10.27 7.61 -13.81
CA LEU A 179 10.22 8.17 -12.48
C LEU A 179 10.01 9.66 -12.69
N GLU A 180 9.00 10.17 -12.07
CA GLU A 180 8.75 11.59 -12.06
C GLU A 180 10.00 12.26 -11.49
N GLN A 181 10.46 13.31 -12.13
CA GLN A 181 11.65 14.04 -11.68
C GLN A 181 11.31 15.04 -10.56
N THR A 182 10.03 15.18 -10.25
CA THR A 182 9.50 16.12 -9.26
C THR A 182 8.36 15.48 -8.50
N GLY A 183 8.16 15.89 -7.25
CA GLY A 183 7.12 15.34 -6.38
C GLY A 183 7.69 14.97 -5.01
N ILE A 184 7.03 14.09 -4.32
CA ILE A 184 7.47 13.58 -3.03
C ILE A 184 8.60 12.58 -3.26
N TYR A 185 9.78 12.90 -2.76
CA TYR A 185 10.93 12.02 -2.81
C TYR A 185 10.72 10.82 -1.86
N LEU A 186 10.90 9.60 -2.35
CA LEU A 186 10.72 8.38 -1.58
C LEU A 186 12.03 7.73 -1.16
N GLY A 187 13.05 7.82 -2.00
CA GLY A 187 14.32 7.16 -1.79
C GLY A 187 15.03 6.84 -3.10
N GLN A 188 15.83 5.78 -3.12
CA GLN A 188 16.61 5.39 -4.30
C GLN A 188 16.24 3.97 -4.75
N THR A 189 16.16 3.78 -6.06
CA THR A 189 16.07 2.44 -6.65
C THR A 189 17.40 1.69 -6.52
N ASN A 190 17.38 0.38 -6.73
CA ASN A 190 18.61 -0.44 -6.72
C ASN A 190 19.69 0.04 -7.70
N ASN A 191 19.29 0.80 -8.72
CA ASN A 191 20.21 1.39 -9.71
C ASN A 191 20.71 2.78 -9.31
N GLY A 192 20.43 3.26 -8.11
CA GLY A 192 20.82 4.58 -7.63
C GLY A 192 20.00 5.74 -8.20
N LEU A 193 18.90 5.47 -8.91
CA LEU A 193 18.00 6.51 -9.40
C LEU A 193 17.10 6.99 -8.28
N SER A 194 16.91 8.30 -8.16
CA SER A 194 15.95 8.88 -7.21
C SER A 194 14.52 8.55 -7.62
N ALA A 195 13.74 8.05 -6.68
CA ALA A 195 12.33 7.73 -6.86
C ALA A 195 11.45 8.83 -6.27
N PHE A 196 10.56 9.37 -7.08
CA PHE A 196 9.58 10.37 -6.69
C PHE A 196 8.16 9.85 -7.00
N ILE A 197 7.19 10.41 -6.31
CA ILE A 197 5.78 10.20 -6.60
C ILE A 197 5.03 11.53 -6.56
N ASP A 198 4.15 11.76 -7.53
CA ASP A 198 3.29 12.93 -7.53
C ASP A 198 2.34 12.91 -6.33
N ALA A 199 2.24 14.04 -5.62
CA ALA A 199 1.34 14.17 -4.48
C ALA A 199 -0.13 13.85 -4.83
N SER A 200 -0.55 14.13 -6.07
CA SER A 200 -1.90 13.83 -6.55
C SER A 200 -2.25 12.34 -6.55
N SER A 201 -1.25 11.48 -6.58
CA SER A 201 -1.44 10.03 -6.57
C SER A 201 -2.02 9.55 -5.23
N PHE A 202 -1.75 10.26 -4.13
CA PHE A 202 -2.26 9.90 -2.79
C PHE A 202 -3.78 10.06 -2.65
N LYS A 203 -4.45 10.88 -3.46
CA LYS A 203 -5.93 10.94 -3.47
C LYS A 203 -6.59 9.62 -3.87
N LYS A 204 -5.82 8.68 -4.45
CA LYS A 204 -6.25 7.34 -4.83
C LYS A 204 -5.85 6.29 -3.78
N HIS A 205 -5.44 6.73 -2.60
CA HIS A 205 -5.08 5.95 -1.43
C HIS A 205 -3.84 5.09 -1.59
N ALA A 206 -3.22 4.75 -0.46
CA ALA A 206 -2.04 3.90 -0.40
C ALA A 206 -2.21 2.75 0.58
N PHE A 207 -1.59 1.62 0.30
CA PHE A 207 -1.46 0.48 1.20
C PHE A 207 0.02 0.15 1.40
N ILE A 208 0.45 0.12 2.65
CA ILE A 208 1.84 -0.14 3.04
C ILE A 208 1.85 -1.36 3.95
N CYS A 209 2.60 -2.39 3.59
CA CYS A 209 2.66 -3.60 4.41
C CYS A 209 4.07 -4.15 4.59
N GLY A 210 4.24 -5.00 5.61
CA GLY A 210 5.50 -5.68 5.93
C GLY A 210 5.57 -6.14 7.37
N VAL A 211 6.43 -7.10 7.65
CA VAL A 211 6.62 -7.62 9.02
C VAL A 211 7.19 -6.56 9.97
N PRO A 212 7.09 -6.77 11.31
CA PRO A 212 7.75 -5.89 12.28
C PRO A 212 9.24 -5.72 11.97
N GLY A 213 9.76 -4.49 12.11
CA GLY A 213 11.15 -4.16 11.84
C GLY A 213 11.56 -4.12 10.35
N SER A 214 10.62 -4.24 9.41
CA SER A 214 10.89 -4.15 7.97
C SER A 214 11.06 -2.72 7.45
N GLY A 215 10.68 -1.70 8.22
CA GLY A 215 10.80 -0.29 7.85
C GLY A 215 9.47 0.43 7.58
N LYS A 216 8.31 -0.19 7.85
CA LYS A 216 6.99 0.46 7.69
C LYS A 216 6.91 1.83 8.36
N THR A 217 7.18 1.88 9.67
CA THR A 217 7.10 3.14 10.44
C THR A 217 8.06 4.19 9.89
N ASN A 218 9.27 3.79 9.45
CA ASN A 218 10.18 4.73 8.78
C ASN A 218 9.56 5.30 7.51
N THR A 219 8.91 4.47 6.70
CA THR A 219 8.21 4.92 5.48
C THR A 219 7.07 5.88 5.79
N MET A 220 6.27 5.56 6.82
CA MET A 220 5.16 6.42 7.24
C MET A 220 5.66 7.77 7.76
N LEU A 221 6.70 7.79 8.60
CA LEU A 221 7.35 9.02 9.09
C LEU A 221 7.93 9.83 7.93
N HIS A 222 8.59 9.16 6.98
CA HIS A 222 9.14 9.81 5.79
C HIS A 222 8.05 10.47 4.93
N LEU A 223 6.96 9.75 4.68
CA LEU A 223 5.82 10.30 3.94
C LEU A 223 5.18 11.48 4.67
N ALA A 224 4.93 11.37 5.97
CA ALA A 224 4.33 12.45 6.75
C ALA A 224 5.20 13.72 6.72
N ASN A 225 6.51 13.59 6.94
CA ASN A 225 7.45 14.69 6.84
C ASN A 225 7.51 15.29 5.43
N SER A 226 7.57 14.46 4.40
CA SER A 226 7.66 14.89 3.00
C SER A 226 6.38 15.57 2.51
N LEU A 227 5.21 15.15 2.99
CA LEU A 227 3.92 15.78 2.68
C LEU A 227 3.84 17.19 3.24
N TRP A 228 4.31 17.40 4.48
CA TRP A 228 4.36 18.74 5.06
C TRP A 228 5.33 19.67 4.34
N HIS A 229 6.45 19.15 3.85
CA HIS A 229 7.44 19.89 3.09
C HIS A 229 7.22 19.89 1.57
N HIS A 230 6.02 19.47 1.14
CA HIS A 230 5.69 19.43 -0.28
C HIS A 230 5.74 20.82 -0.93
N LYS A 231 6.23 20.87 -2.17
CA LYS A 231 6.32 22.06 -3.00
C LYS A 231 5.66 21.81 -4.35
N LYS A 232 4.93 22.79 -4.84
CA LYS A 232 4.36 22.76 -6.20
C LYS A 232 5.20 23.60 -7.16
N LEU A 233 5.25 23.20 -8.41
CA LEU A 233 5.84 23.99 -9.49
C LEU A 233 4.79 24.93 -10.04
N ILE A 234 5.03 26.23 -9.95
CA ILE A 234 4.19 27.27 -10.56
C ILE A 234 4.95 27.92 -11.71
N LYS A 235 4.22 28.32 -12.75
CA LYS A 235 4.79 29.07 -13.86
C LYS A 235 5.24 30.44 -13.35
N ASP A 236 6.49 30.78 -13.60
CA ASP A 236 7.02 32.12 -13.30
C ASP A 236 6.69 33.07 -14.46
N ASP A 237 5.71 33.91 -14.27
CA ASP A 237 5.28 34.88 -15.28
C ASP A 237 6.14 36.16 -15.31
N THR A 238 7.27 36.18 -14.59
CA THR A 238 8.16 37.35 -14.54
C THR A 238 9.00 37.56 -15.80
N ASP A 239 9.14 36.52 -16.65
CA ASP A 239 9.92 36.59 -17.86
C ASP A 239 9.07 36.21 -19.09
N ASN A 240 8.77 37.21 -19.93
CA ASN A 240 7.94 37.06 -21.14
C ASN A 240 8.62 36.26 -22.28
N LEU A 241 9.87 35.84 -22.11
CA LEU A 241 10.70 35.23 -23.15
C LEU A 241 11.03 33.75 -22.93
N SER A 242 10.92 33.25 -21.68
CA SER A 242 11.17 31.85 -21.34
C SER A 242 10.15 31.35 -20.33
N VAL A 243 9.62 30.13 -20.54
CA VAL A 243 8.74 29.47 -19.55
C VAL A 243 9.66 28.94 -18.45
N THR A 244 9.79 29.71 -17.36
CA THR A 244 10.47 29.29 -16.15
C THR A 244 9.47 28.80 -15.10
N PHE A 245 9.88 27.85 -14.28
CA PHE A 245 9.06 27.32 -13.17
C PHE A 245 9.75 27.64 -11.84
N LYS A 246 8.94 28.06 -10.88
CA LYS A 246 9.37 28.35 -9.51
C LYS A 246 8.72 27.35 -8.56
N GLU A 247 9.50 26.87 -7.58
CA GLU A 247 8.95 26.07 -6.48
C GLU A 247 8.27 26.98 -5.46
N GLU A 248 7.04 26.66 -5.10
CA GLU A 248 6.27 27.30 -4.03
C GLU A 248 5.89 26.25 -2.97
N SER A 249 5.99 26.63 -1.70
CA SER A 249 5.57 25.76 -0.59
C SER A 249 4.06 25.50 -0.68
N ASP A 250 3.69 24.23 -0.67
CA ASP A 250 2.30 23.76 -0.72
C ASP A 250 2.12 22.59 0.28
N PRO A 251 2.21 22.88 1.59
CA PRO A 251 2.17 21.84 2.61
C PRO A 251 0.82 21.12 2.60
N ILE A 252 0.87 19.80 2.72
CA ILE A 252 -0.31 18.94 2.80
C ILE A 252 -0.49 18.53 4.25
N PRO A 253 -1.55 19.01 4.93
CA PRO A 253 -1.89 18.61 6.28
C PRO A 253 -2.25 17.11 6.35
N PHE A 254 -2.06 16.52 7.53
CA PHE A 254 -2.36 15.10 7.69
C PHE A 254 -2.83 14.77 9.11
N LEU A 255 -3.57 13.68 9.23
CA LEU A 255 -3.93 13.04 10.50
C LEU A 255 -3.29 11.66 10.58
N VAL A 256 -2.52 11.40 11.62
CA VAL A 256 -2.02 10.05 11.95
C VAL A 256 -2.84 9.47 13.09
N LEU A 257 -3.38 8.28 12.89
CA LEU A 257 -4.09 7.49 13.89
C LEU A 257 -3.18 6.33 14.31
N GLU A 258 -2.57 6.45 15.49
CA GLU A 258 -1.57 5.51 16.01
C GLU A 258 -2.15 4.67 17.16
N PRO A 259 -2.63 3.43 16.90
CA PRO A 259 -3.28 2.61 17.92
C PRO A 259 -2.30 1.89 18.85
N ALA A 260 -1.03 1.76 18.47
CA ALA A 260 -0.03 1.01 19.23
C ALA A 260 1.34 1.67 19.06
N LYS A 261 2.08 1.78 20.14
CA LYS A 261 3.38 2.45 20.22
C LYS A 261 3.26 3.97 20.15
N ARG A 262 4.32 4.71 20.25
CA ARG A 262 4.36 6.18 20.20
C ARG A 262 5.52 6.63 19.32
N GLU A 263 5.66 5.95 18.17
CA GLU A 263 6.82 6.13 17.28
C GLU A 263 6.76 7.46 16.52
N TYR A 264 5.54 7.99 16.27
CA TYR A 264 5.36 9.29 15.58
C TYR A 264 5.76 10.51 16.38
N ARG A 265 6.02 10.37 17.68
CA ARG A 265 6.64 11.43 18.50
C ARG A 265 7.98 11.91 17.94
N GLU A 266 8.65 11.07 17.15
CA GLU A 266 9.89 11.44 16.46
C GLU A 266 9.68 12.67 15.55
N LEU A 267 8.50 12.85 14.95
CA LEU A 267 8.18 14.02 14.12
C LEU A 267 8.20 15.34 14.91
N SER A 268 8.10 15.32 16.24
CA SER A 268 8.22 16.53 17.06
C SER A 268 9.59 17.21 16.94
N ARG A 269 10.63 16.44 16.60
CA ARG A 269 12.01 16.90 16.42
C ARG A 269 12.30 17.50 15.04
N TYR A 270 11.37 17.34 14.09
CA TYR A 270 11.51 17.88 12.74
C TYR A 270 10.98 19.31 12.66
N ASP A 271 11.37 20.00 11.59
CA ASP A 271 10.92 21.37 11.33
C ASP A 271 9.47 21.38 10.80
N ILE A 272 8.54 21.01 11.67
CA ILE A 272 7.09 21.05 11.42
C ILE A 272 6.48 21.97 12.48
N PRO A 273 6.41 23.29 12.24
CA PRO A 273 5.93 24.26 13.22
C PRO A 273 4.46 24.06 13.62
N GLU A 274 3.65 23.58 12.68
CA GLU A 274 2.21 23.38 12.84
C GLU A 274 1.85 21.99 13.41
N LEU A 275 2.85 21.16 13.76
CA LEU A 275 2.61 19.81 14.29
C LEU A 275 1.93 19.86 15.65
N ILE A 276 0.90 19.02 15.79
CA ILE A 276 0.16 18.84 17.05
C ILE A 276 0.06 17.34 17.35
N ILE A 277 0.48 16.96 18.56
CA ILE A 277 0.38 15.58 19.04
C ILE A 277 -0.60 15.56 20.20
N LEU A 278 -1.66 14.75 20.07
CA LEU A 278 -2.75 14.62 21.03
C LEU A 278 -2.84 13.19 21.53
N SER A 279 -3.16 13.03 22.81
CA SER A 279 -3.46 11.73 23.40
C SER A 279 -4.79 11.81 24.16
N PRO A 280 -5.74 10.90 23.93
CA PRO A 280 -6.96 10.78 24.71
C PRO A 280 -6.68 10.07 26.04
N SER A 281 -5.79 10.65 26.85
CA SER A 281 -5.43 10.16 28.18
C SER A 281 -5.43 11.30 29.18
N ALA A 282 -6.13 11.13 30.31
CA ALA A 282 -6.15 12.13 31.36
C ALA A 282 -4.80 12.26 32.09
N SER A 283 -3.88 11.29 31.92
CA SER A 283 -2.54 11.35 32.49
C SER A 283 -1.62 12.32 31.77
N THR A 284 -1.97 12.76 30.57
CA THR A 284 -1.16 13.74 29.81
C THR A 284 -1.44 15.15 30.29
N LYS A 285 -0.41 16.03 30.20
CA LYS A 285 -0.56 17.45 30.54
C LYS A 285 -1.57 18.19 29.66
N PHE A 286 -1.80 17.67 28.45
CA PHE A 286 -2.75 18.21 27.48
C PHE A 286 -3.63 17.09 26.90
N PRO A 287 -4.72 16.69 27.60
CA PRO A 287 -5.60 15.62 27.13
C PRO A 287 -6.44 16.07 25.92
N MET A 288 -6.55 15.21 24.94
CA MET A 288 -7.51 15.39 23.85
C MET A 288 -8.95 15.26 24.36
N ARG A 289 -9.82 16.17 23.92
CA ARG A 289 -11.27 16.11 24.17
C ARG A 289 -11.98 16.04 22.84
N LEU A 290 -13.02 15.22 22.76
CA LEU A 290 -13.76 14.97 21.53
C LEU A 290 -15.25 14.80 21.84
N ASN A 291 -16.05 15.81 21.49
CA ASN A 291 -17.50 15.70 21.53
C ASN A 291 -18.00 15.04 20.25
N PRO A 292 -18.56 13.82 20.29
CA PRO A 292 -19.00 13.11 19.09
C PRO A 292 -20.16 13.78 18.35
N PHE A 293 -20.82 14.74 18.97
CA PHE A 293 -22.00 15.42 18.42
C PHE A 293 -21.66 16.72 17.70
N GLU A 294 -20.42 17.18 17.76
CA GLU A 294 -19.98 18.31 16.95
C GLU A 294 -19.83 17.91 15.50
N PHE A 295 -20.34 18.74 14.60
CA PHE A 295 -20.22 18.52 13.15
C PHE A 295 -20.00 19.84 12.41
N PRO A 296 -19.43 19.79 11.17
CA PRO A 296 -18.99 20.99 10.48
C PRO A 296 -20.14 21.90 10.08
N LYS A 297 -19.84 23.20 9.99
CA LYS A 297 -20.76 24.20 9.46
C LYS A 297 -21.08 23.91 8.00
N GLY A 298 -22.34 24.13 7.63
CA GLY A 298 -22.83 23.88 6.26
C GLY A 298 -23.33 22.46 6.01
N LEU A 299 -23.20 21.52 6.96
CA LEU A 299 -23.76 20.18 6.87
C LEU A 299 -25.15 20.12 7.49
N THR A 300 -26.01 19.23 7.00
CA THR A 300 -27.34 18.96 7.61
C THR A 300 -27.23 18.01 8.79
N LEU A 301 -28.03 18.23 9.82
CA LEU A 301 -28.08 17.37 11.00
C LEU A 301 -28.44 15.92 10.63
N SER A 302 -29.40 15.71 9.73
CA SER A 302 -29.82 14.37 9.29
C SER A 302 -28.68 13.55 8.70
N GLU A 303 -27.79 14.18 7.94
CA GLU A 303 -26.63 13.50 7.37
C GLU A 303 -25.65 13.11 8.47
N HIS A 304 -25.36 14.01 9.40
CA HIS A 304 -24.47 13.75 10.53
C HIS A 304 -24.99 12.61 11.41
N ILE A 305 -26.26 12.62 11.83
CA ILE A 305 -26.88 11.56 12.64
C ILE A 305 -26.71 10.20 11.96
N SER A 306 -27.03 10.11 10.67
CA SER A 306 -26.89 8.86 9.91
C SER A 306 -25.46 8.32 9.91
N LYS A 307 -24.46 9.19 9.86
CA LYS A 307 -23.05 8.79 9.89
C LYS A 307 -22.58 8.44 11.31
N LEU A 308 -23.01 9.22 12.30
CA LEU A 308 -22.70 8.96 13.70
C LEU A 308 -23.23 7.59 14.16
N CYS A 309 -24.44 7.20 13.74
CA CYS A 309 -24.96 5.86 14.01
C CYS A 309 -24.05 4.78 13.42
N GLN A 310 -23.57 4.93 12.18
CA GLN A 310 -22.63 3.99 11.54
C GLN A 310 -21.29 3.93 12.30
N VAL A 311 -20.80 5.03 12.86
CA VAL A 311 -19.61 5.07 13.71
C VAL A 311 -19.80 4.23 14.96
N PHE A 312 -20.93 4.36 15.66
CA PHE A 312 -21.23 3.55 16.84
C PHE A 312 -21.34 2.05 16.50
N GLU A 313 -22.02 1.71 15.40
CA GLU A 313 -22.16 0.31 14.95
C GLU A 313 -20.82 -0.30 14.51
N GLY A 314 -19.94 0.49 13.91
CA GLY A 314 -18.60 0.05 13.50
C GLY A 314 -17.61 -0.08 14.66
N ALA A 315 -17.79 0.69 15.72
CA ALA A 315 -16.89 0.64 16.89
C ALA A 315 -17.33 -0.42 17.91
N PHE A 316 -18.64 -0.66 18.04
CA PHE A 316 -19.20 -1.50 19.08
C PHE A 316 -20.15 -2.56 18.50
N PRO A 317 -20.18 -3.77 19.07
CA PRO A 317 -21.15 -4.81 18.66
C PRO A 317 -22.55 -4.44 19.15
N ILE A 318 -23.30 -3.72 18.34
CA ILE A 318 -24.68 -3.28 18.62
C ILE A 318 -25.63 -4.04 17.70
N ALA A 319 -26.36 -5.02 18.26
CA ALA A 319 -27.30 -5.85 17.50
C ALA A 319 -28.71 -5.24 17.48
N PRO A 320 -29.51 -5.48 16.43
CA PRO A 320 -30.91 -5.11 16.42
C PRO A 320 -31.66 -5.66 17.66
N PRO A 321 -32.59 -4.87 18.29
CA PRO A 321 -33.09 -3.58 17.82
C PRO A 321 -32.36 -2.35 18.37
N ALA A 322 -31.24 -2.50 19.08
CA ALA A 322 -30.52 -1.39 19.73
C ALA A 322 -30.08 -0.25 18.77
N PRO A 323 -29.64 -0.48 17.51
CA PRO A 323 -29.34 0.60 16.59
C PRO A 323 -30.51 1.56 16.35
N PHE A 324 -31.74 1.05 16.31
CA PHE A 324 -32.94 1.86 16.11
C PHE A 324 -33.23 2.77 17.31
N ILE A 325 -32.97 2.25 18.52
CA ILE A 325 -33.14 3.04 19.76
C ILE A 325 -32.04 4.11 19.84
N LEU A 326 -30.80 3.78 19.39
CA LEU A 326 -29.70 4.71 19.35
C LEU A 326 -29.98 5.89 18.39
N ASP A 327 -30.48 5.62 17.20
CA ASP A 327 -30.86 6.65 16.22
C ASP A 327 -31.90 7.61 16.80
N LYS A 328 -32.95 7.09 17.41
CA LYS A 328 -33.96 7.89 18.11
C LYS A 328 -33.41 8.70 19.29
N ALA A 329 -32.49 8.11 20.04
CA ALA A 329 -31.87 8.78 21.18
C ALA A 329 -31.01 9.94 20.72
N ILE A 330 -30.19 9.75 19.69
CA ILE A 330 -29.34 10.80 19.07
C ILE A 330 -30.24 11.93 18.53
N GLU A 331 -31.26 11.62 17.74
CA GLU A 331 -32.18 12.66 17.27
C GLU A 331 -32.85 13.39 18.45
N GLY A 332 -33.23 12.65 19.51
CA GLY A 332 -33.88 13.21 20.69
C GLY A 332 -33.05 14.17 21.50
N ILE A 333 -31.73 13.94 21.64
CA ILE A 333 -30.81 14.87 22.33
C ILE A 333 -30.59 16.16 21.52
N TYR A 334 -30.39 16.07 20.22
CA TYR A 334 -30.29 17.25 19.37
C TYR A 334 -31.58 18.10 19.42
N ARG A 335 -32.75 17.46 19.40
CA ARG A 335 -34.04 18.16 19.53
C ARG A 335 -34.17 18.88 20.87
N ALA A 336 -33.63 18.32 21.97
CA ALA A 336 -33.62 18.98 23.28
C ALA A 336 -32.75 20.27 23.26
N HIS A 337 -31.73 20.35 22.42
CA HIS A 337 -30.91 21.54 22.18
C HIS A 337 -31.46 22.45 21.06
N GLY A 338 -32.73 22.27 20.65
CA GLY A 338 -33.42 23.13 19.70
C GLY A 338 -33.03 22.90 18.22
N TRP A 339 -32.44 21.73 17.91
CA TRP A 339 -32.17 21.34 16.53
C TRP A 339 -33.38 20.64 15.91
N ASN A 340 -33.61 20.90 14.62
CA ASN A 340 -34.49 20.08 13.79
C ASN A 340 -33.65 19.23 12.83
N THR A 341 -34.16 18.08 12.43
CA THR A 341 -33.44 17.10 11.60
C THR A 341 -32.92 17.69 10.27
N ASN A 342 -33.64 18.65 9.71
CA ASN A 342 -33.27 19.30 8.46
C ASN A 342 -32.42 20.59 8.63
N ASP A 343 -32.06 20.94 9.86
CA ASP A 343 -31.25 22.13 10.09
C ASP A 343 -29.85 21.95 9.52
N ILE A 344 -29.37 23.04 8.91
CA ILE A 344 -27.98 23.16 8.49
C ILE A 344 -27.20 23.79 9.65
N ASN A 345 -26.04 23.25 9.98
CA ASN A 345 -25.22 23.82 11.04
C ASN A 345 -24.69 25.22 10.65
N THR A 346 -25.06 26.22 11.42
CA THR A 346 -24.57 27.60 11.33
C THR A 346 -23.49 27.90 12.37
N GLY A 347 -23.32 27.04 13.35
CA GLY A 347 -22.43 27.22 14.49
C GLY A 347 -23.00 28.06 15.62
N GLU A 348 -24.32 28.31 15.64
CA GLU A 348 -24.99 29.14 16.65
C GLU A 348 -25.64 28.29 17.78
N LYS A 349 -25.91 27.02 17.51
CA LYS A 349 -26.57 26.13 18.45
C LYS A 349 -25.56 25.31 19.25
N GLU A 350 -25.91 25.04 20.52
CA GLU A 350 -25.13 24.16 21.37
C GLU A 350 -25.28 22.68 20.94
N TYR A 351 -24.24 21.91 21.22
CA TYR A 351 -24.22 20.47 20.95
C TYR A 351 -24.53 19.67 22.22
N PRO A 352 -25.20 18.52 22.09
CA PRO A 352 -25.42 17.61 23.23
C PRO A 352 -24.11 16.94 23.69
N THR A 353 -24.19 16.26 24.84
CA THR A 353 -23.07 15.50 25.45
C THR A 353 -23.34 14.00 25.49
N MET A 354 -22.31 13.21 25.78
CA MET A 354 -22.43 11.74 25.89
C MET A 354 -23.31 11.31 27.07
N SER A 355 -23.29 12.03 28.19
CA SER A 355 -24.19 11.77 29.31
C SER A 355 -25.64 11.95 28.91
N GLU A 356 -25.96 13.00 28.15
CA GLU A 356 -27.33 13.23 27.65
C GLU A 356 -27.76 12.12 26.67
N LEU A 357 -26.87 11.59 25.84
CA LEU A 357 -27.16 10.43 25.00
C LEU A 357 -27.48 9.19 25.84
N TYR A 358 -26.68 8.92 26.85
CA TYR A 358 -26.87 7.76 27.72
C TYR A 358 -28.24 7.81 28.42
N ASP A 359 -28.59 8.94 29.04
CA ASP A 359 -29.85 9.16 29.71
C ASP A 359 -31.06 9.06 28.75
N ARG A 360 -30.90 9.64 27.56
CA ARG A 360 -31.93 9.61 26.53
C ARG A 360 -32.16 8.20 26.00
N PHE A 361 -31.11 7.43 25.79
CA PHE A 361 -31.21 6.04 25.34
C PHE A 361 -31.95 5.18 26.38
N GLN A 362 -31.64 5.33 27.67
CA GLN A 362 -32.36 4.65 28.74
C GLN A 362 -33.84 5.00 28.72
N LYS A 363 -34.16 6.29 28.53
CA LYS A 363 -35.55 6.75 28.44
C LYS A 363 -36.27 6.17 27.23
N GLU A 364 -35.67 6.17 26.05
CA GLU A 364 -36.26 5.56 24.86
C GLU A 364 -36.48 4.04 25.05
N LEU A 365 -35.50 3.33 25.63
CA LEU A 365 -35.62 1.90 25.94
C LEU A 365 -36.75 1.60 26.89
N SER A 366 -36.94 2.41 27.94
CA SER A 366 -38.03 2.23 28.93
C SER A 366 -39.42 2.42 28.33
N GLN A 367 -39.55 3.11 27.21
CA GLN A 367 -40.82 3.33 26.51
C GLN A 367 -41.15 2.25 25.47
N THR A 368 -40.22 1.30 25.25
CA THR A 368 -40.46 0.19 24.33
C THR A 368 -41.33 -0.89 24.96
N THR A 369 -42.08 -1.61 24.13
CA THR A 369 -42.93 -2.75 24.55
C THR A 369 -42.21 -4.10 24.36
N TYR A 370 -40.87 -4.11 24.37
CA TYR A 370 -40.11 -5.36 24.27
C TYR A 370 -40.24 -6.18 25.56
N ASP A 371 -40.08 -7.50 25.41
CA ASP A 371 -40.02 -8.40 26.56
C ASP A 371 -38.82 -8.05 27.45
N SER A 372 -38.95 -8.38 28.75
CA SER A 372 -37.94 -8.05 29.77
C SER A 372 -36.56 -8.62 29.47
N GLU A 373 -36.45 -9.75 28.79
CA GLU A 373 -35.18 -10.35 28.36
C GLU A 373 -34.50 -9.50 27.27
N ILE A 374 -35.26 -9.07 26.27
CA ILE A 374 -34.76 -8.19 25.19
C ILE A 374 -34.34 -6.84 25.76
N GLN A 375 -35.17 -6.26 26.66
CA GLN A 375 -34.79 -5.00 27.31
C GLN A 375 -33.52 -5.14 28.14
N GLY A 376 -33.38 -6.25 28.91
CA GLY A 376 -32.18 -6.54 29.69
C GLY A 376 -30.92 -6.68 28.83
N ASN A 377 -31.01 -7.33 27.68
CA ASN A 377 -29.91 -7.47 26.73
C ASN A 377 -29.50 -6.11 26.16
N ILE A 378 -30.47 -5.27 25.74
CA ILE A 378 -30.18 -3.92 25.22
C ILE A 378 -29.59 -3.03 26.32
N GLN A 379 -30.11 -3.12 27.55
CA GLN A 379 -29.54 -2.38 28.68
C GLN A 379 -28.08 -2.77 28.93
N SER A 380 -27.78 -4.07 28.88
CA SER A 380 -26.38 -4.54 29.02
C SER A 380 -25.47 -4.01 27.91
N VAL A 381 -25.95 -3.97 26.66
CA VAL A 381 -25.21 -3.36 25.54
C VAL A 381 -24.95 -1.88 25.80
N LEU A 382 -25.97 -1.13 26.24
CA LEU A 382 -25.82 0.28 26.57
C LEU A 382 -24.76 0.50 27.64
N GLU A 383 -24.83 -0.26 28.75
CA GLU A 383 -23.90 -0.12 29.87
C GLU A 383 -22.46 -0.53 29.52
N MET A 384 -22.29 -1.62 28.76
CA MET A 384 -20.98 -2.16 28.43
C MET A 384 -20.31 -1.41 27.30
N ARG A 385 -21.05 -0.77 26.38
CA ARG A 385 -20.52 -0.15 25.17
C ARG A 385 -20.52 1.37 25.27
N ILE A 386 -21.69 2.00 25.25
CA ILE A 386 -21.82 3.45 25.35
C ILE A 386 -21.41 3.94 26.75
N GLY A 387 -21.87 3.25 27.81
CA GLY A 387 -21.49 3.54 29.18
C GLY A 387 -19.99 3.42 29.46
N SER A 388 -19.24 2.62 28.66
CA SER A 388 -17.76 2.56 28.79
C SER A 388 -17.08 3.88 28.45
N LEU A 389 -17.66 4.67 27.56
CA LEU A 389 -17.16 6.01 27.19
C LEU A 389 -17.43 7.07 28.27
N LEU A 390 -18.27 6.75 29.26
CA LEU A 390 -18.61 7.62 30.38
C LEU A 390 -17.95 7.21 31.70
N ARG A 391 -17.05 6.22 31.67
CA ARG A 391 -16.39 5.71 32.86
C ARG A 391 -14.94 6.21 32.97
N ARG A 392 -14.54 6.56 34.20
CA ARG A 392 -13.17 6.96 34.52
C ARG A 392 -12.68 8.09 33.58
N GLU A 393 -11.48 7.96 33.11
CA GLU A 393 -10.81 8.93 32.23
C GLU A 393 -11.53 9.16 30.89
N MET A 394 -12.28 8.16 30.39
CA MET A 394 -13.03 8.28 29.15
C MET A 394 -14.10 9.36 29.22
N LYS A 395 -14.69 9.57 30.40
CA LYS A 395 -15.68 10.62 30.63
C LYS A 395 -15.10 12.00 30.35
N ASP A 396 -13.89 12.28 30.80
CA ASP A 396 -13.23 13.57 30.62
C ASP A 396 -12.85 13.85 29.16
N ILE A 397 -12.81 12.79 28.33
CA ILE A 397 -12.51 12.85 26.90
C ILE A 397 -13.77 13.08 26.08
N PHE A 398 -14.85 12.29 26.36
CA PHE A 398 -16.02 12.24 25.47
C PHE A 398 -17.25 12.99 26.00
N ASP A 399 -17.36 13.19 27.33
CA ASP A 399 -18.49 13.90 27.95
C ASP A 399 -18.21 15.38 28.12
N VAL A 400 -17.94 16.04 27.01
CA VAL A 400 -17.55 17.45 26.95
C VAL A 400 -18.49 18.23 26.04
N LYS A 401 -18.65 19.54 26.30
CA LYS A 401 -19.45 20.42 25.46
C LYS A 401 -18.74 20.73 24.13
N HIS A 402 -17.43 20.90 24.19
CA HIS A 402 -16.61 21.27 23.04
C HIS A 402 -15.38 20.38 22.94
N SER A 403 -15.04 20.01 21.71
CA SER A 403 -13.81 19.30 21.38
C SER A 403 -12.59 20.21 21.49
N THR A 404 -11.41 19.62 21.61
CA THR A 404 -10.12 20.34 21.54
C THR A 404 -9.98 21.09 20.22
N PHE A 405 -10.39 20.46 19.12
CA PHE A 405 -10.47 21.07 17.79
C PHE A 405 -11.91 21.18 17.32
N SER A 406 -12.23 22.31 16.66
CA SER A 406 -13.41 22.35 15.81
C SER A 406 -13.23 21.43 14.59
N PRO A 407 -14.33 21.00 13.93
CA PRO A 407 -14.25 20.15 12.76
C PRO A 407 -13.30 20.67 11.66
N GLU A 408 -13.26 21.98 11.47
CA GLU A 408 -12.45 22.62 10.45
C GLU A 408 -10.95 22.69 10.79
N GLU A 409 -10.59 22.65 12.08
CA GLU A 409 -9.19 22.70 12.52
C GLU A 409 -8.44 21.40 12.20
N TRP A 410 -9.15 20.26 12.14
CA TRP A 410 -8.53 18.98 11.77
C TRP A 410 -7.92 18.95 10.36
N LEU A 411 -8.40 19.80 9.45
CA LEU A 411 -7.88 19.90 8.07
C LEU A 411 -6.72 20.88 7.91
N LYS A 412 -6.36 21.64 8.95
CA LYS A 412 -5.37 22.73 8.83
C LYS A 412 -3.97 22.31 9.26
N HIS A 413 -3.89 21.42 10.24
CA HIS A 413 -2.65 21.08 10.92
C HIS A 413 -2.24 19.63 10.64
N PRO A 414 -0.93 19.32 10.66
CA PRO A 414 -0.44 17.96 10.81
C PRO A 414 -0.71 17.50 12.26
N VAL A 415 -1.60 16.53 12.41
CA VAL A 415 -2.04 16.04 13.73
C VAL A 415 -1.68 14.58 13.88
N ILE A 416 -1.18 14.21 15.05
CA ILE A 416 -0.97 12.82 15.48
C ILE A 416 -1.88 12.56 16.67
N VAL A 417 -2.67 11.49 16.61
CA VAL A 417 -3.51 11.03 17.70
C VAL A 417 -3.00 9.67 18.19
N GLU A 418 -2.46 9.65 19.40
CA GLU A 418 -1.94 8.46 20.07
C GLU A 418 -3.07 7.72 20.77
N LEU A 419 -3.52 6.59 20.22
CA LEU A 419 -4.67 5.83 20.72
C LEU A 419 -4.28 4.67 21.67
N GLU A 420 -2.99 4.48 21.94
CA GLU A 420 -2.45 3.36 22.74
C GLU A 420 -3.11 3.24 24.13
N SER A 421 -3.46 4.37 24.74
CA SER A 421 -4.10 4.38 26.07
C SER A 421 -5.53 3.87 26.06
N LEU A 422 -6.17 3.77 24.89
CA LEU A 422 -7.55 3.34 24.73
C LEU A 422 -7.63 1.82 24.53
N GLY A 423 -8.73 1.22 25.01
CA GLY A 423 -9.09 -0.13 24.59
C GLY A 423 -9.55 -0.17 23.14
N GLU A 424 -9.65 -1.37 22.54
CA GLU A 424 -9.97 -1.56 21.11
C GLU A 424 -11.26 -0.84 20.68
N GLY A 425 -12.35 -0.98 21.43
CA GLY A 425 -13.63 -0.33 21.08
C GLY A 425 -13.55 1.20 21.06
N PRO A 426 -13.10 1.88 22.14
CA PRO A 426 -12.91 3.33 22.13
C PRO A 426 -11.89 3.81 21.07
N ALA A 427 -10.81 3.08 20.82
CA ALA A 427 -9.84 3.43 19.78
C ALA A 427 -10.48 3.37 18.38
N ASN A 428 -11.24 2.32 18.09
CA ASN A 428 -12.00 2.20 16.84
C ASN A 428 -13.06 3.30 16.72
N PHE A 429 -13.72 3.66 17.84
CA PHE A 429 -14.69 4.75 17.87
C PHE A 429 -14.04 6.10 17.48
N VAL A 430 -12.90 6.45 18.09
CA VAL A 430 -12.17 7.67 17.74
C VAL A 430 -11.72 7.65 16.29
N THR A 431 -11.17 6.53 15.82
CA THR A 431 -10.72 6.38 14.43
C THR A 431 -11.86 6.63 13.44
N LEU A 432 -13.00 5.95 13.62
CA LEU A 432 -14.15 6.11 12.72
C LEU A 432 -14.77 7.50 12.83
N LEU A 433 -14.84 8.06 14.05
CA LEU A 433 -15.37 9.40 14.27
C LEU A 433 -14.53 10.48 13.59
N LEU A 434 -13.21 10.45 13.76
CA LEU A 434 -12.31 11.42 13.12
C LEU A 434 -12.33 11.29 11.60
N CYS A 435 -12.31 10.06 11.08
CA CYS A 435 -12.47 9.82 9.64
C CYS A 435 -13.80 10.38 9.11
N THR A 436 -14.90 10.21 9.87
CA THR A 436 -16.22 10.76 9.53
C THR A 436 -16.20 12.27 9.55
N LEU A 437 -15.65 12.87 10.59
CA LEU A 437 -15.61 14.29 10.80
C LEU A 437 -14.81 15.01 9.68
N ILE A 438 -13.64 14.46 9.31
CA ILE A 438 -12.84 14.95 8.18
C ILE A 438 -13.65 14.88 6.88
N ARG A 439 -14.27 13.72 6.59
CA ARG A 439 -15.10 13.55 5.41
C ARG A 439 -16.26 14.58 5.36
N GLU A 440 -16.94 14.77 6.47
CA GLU A 440 -18.06 15.73 6.60
C GLU A 440 -17.57 17.17 6.39
N THR A 441 -16.43 17.52 6.98
CA THR A 441 -15.81 18.85 6.84
C THR A 441 -15.40 19.13 5.40
N LEU A 442 -14.78 18.15 4.74
CA LEU A 442 -14.41 18.26 3.32
C LEU A 442 -15.64 18.43 2.42
N LYS A 443 -16.74 17.76 2.75
CA LYS A 443 -18.00 17.86 2.01
C LYS A 443 -18.69 19.21 2.24
N ALA A 444 -18.68 19.70 3.47
CA ALA A 444 -19.27 21.01 3.83
C ALA A 444 -18.49 22.19 3.25
N SER A 445 -17.19 22.02 2.98
CA SER A 445 -16.31 23.06 2.42
C SER A 445 -15.84 22.72 0.99
N PRO A 446 -16.72 22.63 0.01
CA PRO A 446 -16.42 21.95 -1.24
C PRO A 446 -15.42 22.68 -2.14
N ARG A 447 -15.18 23.98 -1.98
CA ARG A 447 -14.52 24.78 -3.01
C ARG A 447 -13.47 25.79 -2.55
N ALA A 448 -13.16 25.86 -1.26
CA ALA A 448 -12.22 26.86 -0.75
C ALA A 448 -10.80 26.76 -1.35
N ASP A 449 -10.44 25.58 -1.89
CA ASP A 449 -9.11 25.28 -2.41
C ASP A 449 -9.19 24.52 -3.74
N GLU A 450 -9.82 25.09 -4.78
CA GLU A 450 -9.86 24.46 -6.11
C GLU A 450 -8.46 24.24 -6.72
N GLU A 451 -7.46 24.96 -6.26
CA GLU A 451 -6.07 24.84 -6.68
C GLU A 451 -5.31 23.67 -6.04
N LYS A 452 -5.71 23.20 -4.85
CA LYS A 452 -5.02 22.09 -4.19
C LYS A 452 -5.38 20.76 -4.82
N VAL A 453 -4.38 20.00 -5.22
CA VAL A 453 -4.56 18.67 -5.81
C VAL A 453 -4.94 17.65 -4.74
N VAL A 454 -4.34 17.71 -3.55
CA VAL A 454 -4.67 16.93 -2.35
C VAL A 454 -4.90 17.92 -1.22
N ARG A 455 -6.01 17.77 -0.49
CA ARG A 455 -6.38 18.70 0.59
C ARG A 455 -5.84 18.26 1.94
N HIS A 456 -5.88 16.95 2.20
CA HIS A 456 -5.47 16.36 3.46
C HIS A 456 -5.20 14.86 3.28
N ILE A 457 -4.47 14.23 4.20
CA ILE A 457 -4.19 12.78 4.18
C ILE A 457 -4.39 12.17 5.57
N ILE A 458 -5.11 11.06 5.64
CA ILE A 458 -5.27 10.26 6.86
C ILE A 458 -4.32 9.06 6.80
N PHE A 459 -3.55 8.85 7.85
CA PHE A 459 -2.71 7.67 8.07
C PHE A 459 -3.40 6.76 9.11
N ILE A 460 -3.67 5.51 8.74
CA ILE A 460 -4.26 4.51 9.63
C ILE A 460 -3.26 3.38 9.81
N GLU A 461 -2.71 3.23 11.02
CA GLU A 461 -1.83 2.13 11.37
C GLU A 461 -2.57 0.95 11.99
N GLU A 462 -1.97 -0.24 11.88
CA GLU A 462 -2.50 -1.51 12.41
C GLU A 462 -3.99 -1.68 12.07
N ALA A 463 -4.32 -1.45 10.80
CA ALA A 463 -5.69 -1.35 10.31
C ALA A 463 -6.50 -2.65 10.50
N HIS A 464 -5.84 -3.81 10.72
CA HIS A 464 -6.49 -5.09 11.07
C HIS A 464 -7.29 -5.03 12.38
N ASN A 465 -7.03 -4.05 13.25
CA ASN A 465 -7.85 -3.81 14.43
C ASN A 465 -9.26 -3.35 14.08
N LEU A 466 -9.40 -2.63 12.97
CA LEU A 466 -10.65 -2.04 12.50
C LEU A 466 -11.26 -2.80 11.31
N ILE A 467 -10.43 -3.36 10.44
CA ILE A 467 -10.79 -3.92 9.14
C ILE A 467 -10.47 -5.41 9.13
N ALA A 468 -11.47 -6.27 8.90
CA ALA A 468 -11.29 -7.71 8.85
C ALA A 468 -11.93 -8.33 7.59
N PRO A 469 -11.39 -9.44 7.05
CA PRO A 469 -12.01 -10.16 5.95
C PRO A 469 -13.30 -10.84 6.38
N GLU A 470 -14.32 -10.87 5.51
CA GLU A 470 -15.62 -11.50 5.78
C GLU A 470 -15.53 -12.98 6.20
N ALA A 471 -14.56 -13.71 5.63
CA ALA A 471 -14.38 -15.14 5.89
C ALA A 471 -14.03 -15.48 7.35
N GLN A 472 -13.49 -14.55 8.13
CA GLN A 472 -13.18 -14.76 9.56
C GLN A 472 -14.41 -14.61 10.47
N VAL A 473 -15.54 -14.25 9.93
CA VAL A 473 -16.72 -13.83 10.68
C VAL A 473 -17.88 -14.83 10.61
N ALA A 474 -17.73 -15.93 9.89
CA ALA A 474 -18.78 -16.92 9.64
C ALA A 474 -19.03 -17.85 10.85
N SER A 475 -19.35 -17.30 12.01
CA SER A 475 -19.97 -18.09 13.10
C SER A 475 -21.03 -17.26 13.84
N GLY A 476 -22.24 -17.32 13.32
CA GLY A 476 -23.51 -17.27 14.06
C GLY A 476 -23.81 -16.03 14.90
N GLN A 477 -24.88 -15.34 14.55
CA GLN A 477 -25.78 -14.52 15.42
C GLN A 477 -25.24 -13.29 16.14
N ASP A 478 -23.94 -13.04 16.27
CA ASP A 478 -23.43 -11.83 16.93
C ASP A 478 -23.01 -10.78 15.88
N SER A 479 -23.52 -9.55 16.03
CA SER A 479 -23.10 -8.39 15.24
C SER A 479 -21.59 -8.16 15.43
N ASN A 480 -20.78 -8.46 14.42
CA ASN A 480 -19.35 -8.18 14.49
C ASN A 480 -19.08 -6.74 14.04
N PRO A 481 -18.60 -5.85 14.92
CA PRO A 481 -18.34 -4.46 14.59
C PRO A 481 -17.31 -4.30 13.46
N LYS A 482 -16.34 -5.22 13.33
CA LYS A 482 -15.33 -5.17 12.26
C LYS A 482 -15.94 -5.30 10.85
N ILE A 483 -17.08 -5.99 10.69
CA ILE A 483 -17.79 -6.04 9.41
C ILE A 483 -18.37 -4.66 9.07
N ALA A 484 -19.08 -4.06 10.03
CA ALA A 484 -19.67 -2.74 9.84
C ALA A 484 -18.59 -1.67 9.60
N ALA A 485 -17.50 -1.71 10.37
CA ALA A 485 -16.34 -0.84 10.19
C ALA A 485 -15.70 -1.04 8.81
N THR A 486 -15.49 -2.29 8.38
CA THR A 486 -14.92 -2.62 7.06
C THR A 486 -15.80 -2.05 5.94
N ALA A 487 -17.11 -2.31 5.98
CA ALA A 487 -18.05 -1.80 4.99
C ALA A 487 -18.06 -0.25 4.97
N TYR A 488 -17.97 0.37 6.14
CA TYR A 488 -17.87 1.82 6.26
C TYR A 488 -16.59 2.37 5.63
N ILE A 489 -15.43 1.79 5.95
CA ILE A 489 -14.13 2.23 5.40
C ILE A 489 -14.06 2.02 3.88
N VAL A 490 -14.50 0.87 3.37
CA VAL A 490 -14.55 0.60 1.92
C VAL A 490 -15.38 1.66 1.18
N LYS A 491 -16.56 1.99 1.73
CA LYS A 491 -17.41 3.05 1.18
C LYS A 491 -16.74 4.42 1.27
N MET A 492 -16.09 4.71 2.39
CA MET A 492 -15.39 5.97 2.62
C MET A 492 -14.25 6.16 1.61
N LEU A 493 -13.41 5.12 1.36
CA LEU A 493 -12.33 5.18 0.35
C LEU A 493 -12.85 5.62 -1.03
N ALA A 494 -14.01 5.11 -1.45
CA ALA A 494 -14.61 5.52 -2.72
C ALA A 494 -15.11 6.98 -2.71
N GLU A 495 -15.70 7.44 -1.61
CA GLU A 495 -16.29 8.77 -1.50
C GLU A 495 -15.25 9.88 -1.35
N VAL A 496 -14.24 9.70 -0.49
CA VAL A 496 -13.28 10.77 -0.15
C VAL A 496 -12.29 11.08 -1.26
N ARG A 497 -12.09 10.15 -2.20
CA ARG A 497 -11.31 10.40 -3.42
C ARG A 497 -11.83 11.62 -4.19
N ALA A 498 -13.15 11.75 -4.33
CA ALA A 498 -13.77 12.89 -4.99
C ALA A 498 -13.61 14.19 -4.20
N LEU A 499 -13.40 14.11 -2.89
CA LEU A 499 -13.15 15.22 -1.99
C LEU A 499 -11.66 15.61 -1.90
N ARG A 500 -10.79 14.95 -2.68
CA ARG A 500 -9.32 15.14 -2.69
C ARG A 500 -8.65 14.77 -1.37
N GLU A 501 -9.21 13.82 -0.66
CA GLU A 501 -8.66 13.23 0.55
C GLU A 501 -7.89 11.96 0.23
N GLY A 502 -6.68 11.84 0.77
CA GLY A 502 -5.89 10.62 0.71
C GLY A 502 -6.03 9.78 1.98
N ILE A 503 -6.01 8.45 1.86
CA ILE A 503 -5.92 7.55 3.00
C ILE A 503 -4.73 6.62 2.77
N ILE A 504 -3.81 6.59 3.72
CA ILE A 504 -2.65 5.69 3.74
C ILE A 504 -2.90 4.66 4.84
N ILE A 505 -3.04 3.42 4.45
CA ILE A 505 -3.31 2.29 5.36
C ILE A 505 -2.04 1.49 5.53
N ALA A 506 -1.61 1.28 6.76
CA ALA A 506 -0.46 0.46 7.08
C ALA A 506 -0.85 -0.76 7.90
N ASP A 507 -0.33 -1.93 7.50
CA ASP A 507 -0.58 -3.19 8.22
C ASP A 507 0.61 -4.16 8.16
N GLN A 508 0.62 -5.16 9.04
CA GLN A 508 1.66 -6.19 9.06
C GLN A 508 1.29 -7.39 8.21
N LEU A 509 0.01 -7.75 8.14
CA LEU A 509 -0.51 -8.97 7.55
C LEU A 509 -1.59 -8.66 6.50
N PRO A 510 -1.25 -8.60 5.22
CA PRO A 510 -2.23 -8.37 4.15
C PRO A 510 -3.42 -9.35 4.18
N THR A 511 -3.19 -10.62 4.56
CA THR A 511 -4.25 -11.63 4.66
C THR A 511 -5.22 -11.41 5.82
N ALA A 512 -4.86 -10.59 6.81
CA ALA A 512 -5.76 -10.19 7.91
C ALA A 512 -6.68 -9.02 7.52
N MET A 513 -6.44 -8.40 6.35
CA MET A 513 -7.21 -7.27 5.84
C MET A 513 -8.28 -7.71 4.86
N ALA A 514 -9.38 -6.96 4.80
CA ALA A 514 -10.39 -7.15 3.77
C ALA A 514 -9.79 -6.89 2.37
N PRO A 515 -9.88 -7.83 1.42
CA PRO A 515 -9.31 -7.68 0.09
C PRO A 515 -9.82 -6.45 -0.66
N GLU A 516 -11.04 -6.01 -0.39
CA GLU A 516 -11.68 -4.83 -0.97
C GLU A 516 -10.92 -3.55 -0.64
N VAL A 517 -10.39 -3.45 0.58
CA VAL A 517 -9.59 -2.29 1.01
C VAL A 517 -8.28 -2.25 0.22
N ILE A 518 -7.58 -3.39 0.10
CA ILE A 518 -6.34 -3.48 -0.66
C ILE A 518 -6.56 -3.16 -2.14
N LYS A 519 -7.65 -3.63 -2.74
CA LYS A 519 -7.99 -3.36 -4.14
C LYS A 519 -8.33 -1.90 -4.40
N ASN A 520 -8.92 -1.21 -3.43
CA ASN A 520 -9.29 0.20 -3.55
C ASN A 520 -8.13 1.18 -3.32
N THR A 521 -6.96 0.70 -2.93
CA THR A 521 -5.74 1.51 -2.83
C THR A 521 -4.93 1.41 -4.12
N ASN A 522 -4.49 2.53 -4.67
CA ASN A 522 -3.74 2.59 -5.91
C ASN A 522 -2.23 2.43 -5.69
N ILE A 523 -1.69 3.16 -4.71
CA ILE A 523 -0.29 3.06 -4.33
C ILE A 523 -0.13 1.85 -3.42
N LYS A 524 0.79 0.96 -3.77
CA LYS A 524 1.15 -0.19 -2.94
C LYS A 524 2.64 -0.20 -2.71
N LEU A 525 3.03 -0.33 -1.44
CA LEU A 525 4.41 -0.37 -1.01
C LEU A 525 4.59 -1.55 -0.06
N ILE A 526 5.38 -2.53 -0.50
CA ILE A 526 5.56 -3.79 0.21
C ILE A 526 6.98 -3.87 0.74
N HIS A 527 7.14 -3.81 2.04
CA HIS A 527 8.36 -4.19 2.72
C HIS A 527 8.46 -5.72 2.86
N ARG A 528 9.47 -6.21 3.58
CA ARG A 528 9.65 -7.65 3.78
C ARG A 528 8.38 -8.35 4.27
N LEU A 529 7.95 -9.38 3.53
CA LEU A 529 6.88 -10.30 3.89
C LEU A 529 7.39 -11.74 3.78
N THR A 530 7.32 -12.49 4.87
CA THR A 530 7.83 -13.87 4.92
C THR A 530 6.78 -14.89 4.48
N SER A 531 5.49 -14.64 4.74
CA SER A 531 4.39 -15.52 4.34
C SER A 531 4.21 -15.54 2.83
N ILE A 532 4.05 -16.74 2.27
CA ILE A 532 3.76 -16.94 0.83
C ILE A 532 2.37 -16.39 0.50
N ASP A 533 1.38 -16.67 1.36
CA ASP A 533 -0.02 -16.26 1.14
C ASP A 533 -0.14 -14.72 1.12
N ASP A 534 0.54 -14.03 2.03
CA ASP A 534 0.58 -12.56 2.07
C ASP A 534 1.21 -11.99 0.80
N ARG A 535 2.34 -12.56 0.36
CA ARG A 535 3.03 -12.12 -0.86
C ARG A 535 2.19 -12.36 -2.12
N GLN A 536 1.51 -13.51 -2.21
CA GLN A 536 0.64 -13.82 -3.35
C GLN A 536 -0.59 -12.91 -3.38
N LEU A 537 -1.24 -12.69 -2.24
CA LEU A 537 -2.40 -11.81 -2.15
C LEU A 537 -2.06 -10.41 -2.66
N ILE A 538 -1.04 -9.79 -2.09
CA ILE A 538 -0.69 -8.42 -2.46
C ILE A 538 -0.07 -8.34 -3.85
N GLY A 539 0.77 -9.30 -4.23
CA GLY A 539 1.44 -9.35 -5.53
C GLY A 539 0.47 -9.44 -6.70
N SER A 540 -0.64 -10.17 -6.53
CA SER A 540 -1.70 -10.26 -7.53
C SER A 540 -2.36 -8.89 -7.81
N THR A 541 -2.39 -7.99 -6.84
CA THR A 541 -2.95 -6.63 -6.97
C THR A 541 -1.98 -5.62 -7.59
N MET A 542 -0.70 -5.99 -7.72
CA MET A 542 0.38 -5.14 -8.25
C MET A 542 0.92 -5.62 -9.59
N SER A 543 0.49 -6.77 -10.08
CA SER A 543 1.10 -7.46 -11.23
C SER A 543 2.60 -7.76 -11.03
N ALA A 544 2.97 -8.10 -9.79
CA ALA A 544 4.34 -8.47 -9.45
C ALA A 544 4.70 -9.85 -10.01
N SER A 545 5.93 -10.01 -10.50
CA SER A 545 6.43 -11.30 -10.95
C SER A 545 6.75 -12.24 -9.78
N GLY A 546 6.77 -13.57 -10.05
CA GLY A 546 7.13 -14.55 -9.03
C GLY A 546 8.51 -14.29 -8.41
N ILE A 547 9.48 -13.87 -9.23
CA ILE A 547 10.84 -13.52 -8.78
C ILE A 547 10.80 -12.32 -7.82
N GLN A 548 10.06 -11.27 -8.16
CA GLN A 548 9.92 -10.11 -7.27
C GLN A 548 9.29 -10.50 -5.93
N LEU A 549 8.30 -11.39 -5.93
CA LEU A 549 7.67 -11.87 -4.70
C LEU A 549 8.60 -12.75 -3.84
N GLU A 550 9.54 -13.45 -4.45
CA GLU A 550 10.59 -14.16 -3.72
C GLU A 550 11.60 -13.19 -3.10
N HIS A 551 11.98 -12.12 -3.82
CA HIS A 551 12.86 -11.08 -3.29
C HIS A 551 12.25 -10.36 -2.10
N VAL A 552 10.94 -10.09 -2.10
CA VAL A 552 10.23 -9.47 -0.96
C VAL A 552 10.45 -10.25 0.35
N ALA A 553 10.63 -11.59 0.29
CA ALA A 553 10.86 -12.39 1.49
C ALA A 553 12.20 -12.09 2.19
N VAL A 554 13.18 -11.60 1.44
CA VAL A 554 14.56 -11.40 1.91
C VAL A 554 14.97 -9.93 1.99
N TYR A 555 14.06 -9.00 1.76
CA TYR A 555 14.35 -7.56 1.84
C TYR A 555 14.95 -7.17 3.19
N ARG A 556 15.89 -6.24 3.14
CA ARG A 556 16.48 -5.60 4.31
C ARG A 556 15.54 -4.51 4.83
N PRO A 557 15.66 -4.08 6.08
CA PRO A 557 14.91 -2.94 6.59
C PRO A 557 15.06 -1.71 5.69
N GLY A 558 13.92 -1.12 5.31
CA GLY A 558 13.87 0.04 4.40
C GLY A 558 13.81 -0.30 2.92
N GLU A 559 14.06 -1.53 2.51
CA GLU A 559 13.81 -1.97 1.13
C GLU A 559 12.32 -2.26 0.92
N ALA A 560 11.82 -1.93 -0.26
CA ALA A 560 10.41 -2.10 -0.60
C ALA A 560 10.19 -2.33 -2.10
N LEU A 561 9.12 -3.05 -2.42
CA LEU A 561 8.55 -3.15 -3.77
C LEU A 561 7.40 -2.17 -3.89
N MET A 562 7.41 -1.31 -4.89
CA MET A 562 6.42 -0.25 -5.08
C MET A 562 5.69 -0.39 -6.42
N SER A 563 4.38 -0.10 -6.37
CA SER A 563 3.53 0.01 -7.55
C SER A 563 2.53 1.16 -7.37
N TYR A 564 2.24 1.87 -8.45
CA TYR A 564 1.18 2.87 -8.54
C TYR A 564 0.68 2.99 -9.98
N GLU A 565 -0.44 3.65 -10.19
CA GLU A 565 -1.06 3.81 -11.51
C GLU A 565 -0.12 4.53 -12.50
N GLY A 566 0.01 3.96 -13.69
CA GLY A 566 0.92 4.47 -14.73
C GLY A 566 2.22 3.67 -14.83
N LEU A 567 2.53 2.81 -13.85
CA LEU A 567 3.64 1.88 -13.96
C LEU A 567 3.20 0.58 -14.65
N GLN A 568 4.01 0.11 -15.58
CA GLN A 568 3.76 -1.18 -16.23
C GLN A 568 4.10 -2.37 -15.30
N ARG A 569 5.09 -2.20 -14.44
CA ARG A 569 5.54 -3.21 -13.46
C ARG A 569 5.98 -2.55 -12.16
N PRO A 570 5.87 -3.24 -11.03
CA PRO A 570 6.44 -2.81 -9.77
C PRO A 570 7.96 -2.65 -9.87
N PHE A 571 8.52 -1.74 -9.08
CA PHE A 571 9.97 -1.54 -8.99
C PHE A 571 10.43 -1.56 -7.54
N GLU A 572 11.68 -1.96 -7.34
CA GLU A 572 12.32 -2.03 -6.04
C GLU A 572 13.02 -0.72 -5.70
N LEU A 573 12.89 -0.29 -4.46
CA LEU A 573 13.54 0.91 -3.95
C LEU A 573 13.93 0.75 -2.49
N ARG A 574 14.89 1.54 -2.07
CA ARG A 574 15.23 1.75 -0.67
C ARG A 574 14.68 3.10 -0.23
N ILE A 575 13.76 3.07 0.72
CA ILE A 575 13.15 4.27 1.28
C ILE A 575 14.20 5.09 2.04
N GLN A 576 14.09 6.40 1.93
CA GLN A 576 14.93 7.33 2.68
C GLN A 576 14.76 7.10 4.19
N GLU A 577 15.87 6.98 4.90
CA GLU A 577 15.86 6.81 6.33
C GLU A 577 15.51 8.13 7.03
N GLN A 578 14.49 8.09 7.89
CA GLN A 578 14.06 9.20 8.73
C GLN A 578 14.49 9.00 10.18
N LYS A 579 14.56 7.75 10.64
CA LYS A 579 15.07 7.41 11.96
C LYS A 579 16.60 7.50 11.96
N GLY A 580 17.16 8.58 12.40
CA GLY A 580 18.63 8.73 12.36
C GLY A 580 19.23 9.44 13.57
N HIS A 581 18.43 9.93 14.48
CA HIS A 581 18.96 10.78 15.55
C HIS A 581 19.28 10.06 16.87
N GLY A 582 19.25 8.71 16.90
CA GLY A 582 19.86 7.88 17.97
C GLY A 582 19.34 8.11 19.39
N SER A 583 18.31 8.93 19.56
CA SER A 583 17.72 9.25 20.85
C SER A 583 16.43 8.46 21.05
N GLU A 584 16.15 8.07 22.27
CA GLU A 584 14.89 7.46 22.67
C GLU A 584 13.71 8.38 22.31
N THR A 585 12.57 7.79 22.01
CA THR A 585 11.31 8.51 21.76
C THR A 585 10.99 9.40 22.97
N PRO A 586 10.61 10.70 22.80
CA PRO A 586 10.33 11.59 23.91
C PRO A 586 9.27 11.01 24.85
N ASN A 587 9.52 11.10 26.16
CA ASN A 587 8.50 10.79 27.16
C ASN A 587 7.42 11.88 27.19
N ASP A 588 6.36 11.72 28.00
CA ASP A 588 5.23 12.65 28.03
C ASP A 588 5.61 14.07 28.46
N ASP A 589 6.55 14.21 29.40
CA ASP A 589 7.02 15.52 29.87
C ASP A 589 7.91 16.20 28.83
N GLU A 590 8.86 15.48 28.29
CA GLU A 590 9.74 15.97 27.21
C GLU A 590 8.92 16.36 25.96
N LEU A 591 7.94 15.54 25.60
CA LEU A 591 7.06 15.83 24.47
C LEU A 591 6.30 17.13 24.71
N TYR A 592 5.70 17.31 25.88
CA TYR A 592 4.95 18.52 26.20
C TYR A 592 5.82 19.77 26.08
N ASP A 593 7.04 19.71 26.62
CA ASP A 593 7.98 20.82 26.56
C ASP A 593 8.41 21.14 25.11
N ILE A 594 8.66 20.11 24.29
CA ILE A 594 8.94 20.27 22.85
C ILE A 594 7.74 20.91 22.14
N MET A 595 6.53 20.41 22.42
CA MET A 595 5.31 20.88 21.77
C MET A 595 4.97 22.34 22.13
N LEU A 596 5.27 22.81 23.34
CA LEU A 596 5.10 24.22 23.71
C LEU A 596 5.95 25.18 22.85
N HIS A 597 7.02 24.70 22.24
CA HIS A 597 7.82 25.50 21.30
C HIS A 597 7.25 25.48 19.87
N LYS A 598 6.23 24.66 19.58
CA LYS A 598 5.51 24.65 18.30
C LYS A 598 4.38 25.70 18.33
N PRO A 599 4.35 26.68 17.40
CA PRO A 599 3.39 27.79 17.44
C PRO A 599 1.93 27.34 17.48
N ALA A 600 1.56 26.34 16.67
CA ALA A 600 0.17 25.86 16.63
C ALA A 600 -0.25 25.21 17.96
N PHE A 601 0.59 24.37 18.54
CA PHE A 601 0.30 23.76 19.84
C PHE A 601 0.25 24.78 20.97
N PHE A 602 1.15 25.76 20.95
CA PHE A 602 1.16 26.83 21.96
C PHE A 602 -0.14 27.64 21.94
N GLN A 603 -0.65 28.01 20.77
CA GLN A 603 -1.93 28.70 20.62
C GLN A 603 -3.09 27.85 21.14
N LEU A 604 -3.06 26.54 20.84
CA LEU A 604 -4.07 25.60 21.30
C LEU A 604 -4.05 25.47 22.83
N ALA A 605 -2.87 25.36 23.44
CA ALA A 605 -2.70 25.28 24.89
C ALA A 605 -3.20 26.55 25.59
N GLN A 606 -2.93 27.74 25.04
CA GLN A 606 -3.46 28.99 25.57
C GLN A 606 -4.99 29.08 25.45
N LYS A 607 -5.58 28.63 24.33
CA LYS A 607 -7.04 28.58 24.15
C LYS A 607 -7.69 27.71 25.22
N GLU A 608 -7.12 26.55 25.48
CA GLU A 608 -7.60 25.60 26.49
C GLU A 608 -7.50 26.16 27.92
N GLU A 609 -6.41 26.83 28.24
CA GLU A 609 -6.21 27.48 29.54
C GLU A 609 -7.24 28.60 29.76
N ASN A 610 -7.47 29.44 28.75
CA ASN A 610 -8.50 30.47 28.80
C ASN A 610 -9.91 29.89 29.00
N LEU A 611 -10.24 28.78 28.31
CA LEU A 611 -11.54 28.10 28.45
C LEU A 611 -11.74 27.56 29.87
N LYS A 612 -10.69 26.95 30.47
CA LYS A 612 -10.72 26.50 31.86
C LYS A 612 -10.95 27.66 32.82
N LEU A 613 -10.30 28.80 32.55
CA LEU A 613 -10.47 30.00 33.36
C LEU A 613 -11.89 30.55 33.27
N GLU A 614 -12.52 30.58 32.08
CA GLU A 614 -13.90 31.00 31.90
C GLU A 614 -14.88 30.07 32.59
N THR A 615 -14.70 28.76 32.46
CA THR A 615 -15.52 27.77 33.15
C THR A 615 -15.42 27.91 34.67
N LEU A 616 -14.23 28.17 35.20
CA LEU A 616 -14.04 28.46 36.62
C LEU A 616 -14.75 29.75 37.03
N LYS A 617 -14.71 30.80 36.20
CA LYS A 617 -15.44 32.06 36.44
C LYS A 617 -16.95 31.83 36.52
N GLU A 618 -17.51 31.06 35.61
CA GLU A 618 -18.93 30.74 35.59
C GLU A 618 -19.34 29.91 36.81
N ASN A 619 -18.55 28.91 37.18
CA ASN A 619 -18.78 28.09 38.35
C ASN A 619 -18.73 28.92 39.64
N VAL A 620 -17.76 29.81 39.78
CA VAL A 620 -17.64 30.72 40.92
C VAL A 620 -18.83 31.69 40.99
N LYS A 621 -19.30 32.21 39.86
CA LYS A 621 -20.52 33.07 39.81
C LYS A 621 -21.77 32.34 40.25
N SER A 622 -21.87 31.04 40.05
CA SER A 622 -23.03 30.20 40.45
C SER A 622 -23.03 29.87 41.92
N LEU A 623 -21.89 29.96 42.61
CA LEU A 623 -21.79 29.68 44.03
C LEU A 623 -22.38 30.84 44.87
N LYS A 624 -23.06 30.51 45.98
CA LYS A 624 -23.49 31.51 46.95
C LYS A 624 -22.27 32.09 47.65
N LYS A 625 -22.35 33.40 48.04
CA LYS A 625 -21.23 34.12 48.69
C LYS A 625 -20.57 33.35 49.86
N LYS A 626 -21.37 32.64 50.69
CA LYS A 626 -20.85 31.83 51.81
C LYS A 626 -20.06 30.59 51.37
N GLU A 627 -20.37 30.02 50.21
CA GLU A 627 -19.64 28.85 49.63
C GLU A 627 -18.30 29.31 49.08
N VAL A 628 -18.26 30.49 48.48
CA VAL A 628 -17.04 31.11 47.98
C VAL A 628 -16.08 31.47 49.14
N GLU A 629 -16.60 32.04 50.20
CA GLU A 629 -15.86 32.33 51.44
C GLU A 629 -15.27 31.05 52.09
N ALA A 630 -16.03 29.94 52.08
CA ALA A 630 -15.55 28.66 52.56
C ALA A 630 -14.46 28.06 51.66
N LEU A 631 -14.57 28.19 50.34
CA LEU A 631 -13.55 27.75 49.39
C LEU A 631 -12.24 28.56 49.50
N CYS A 632 -12.35 29.87 49.68
CA CYS A 632 -11.22 30.74 49.92
C CYS A 632 -10.49 30.40 51.26
N ALA A 633 -11.21 30.15 52.32
CA ALA A 633 -10.65 29.72 53.60
C ALA A 633 -9.96 28.35 53.52
N LEU A 634 -10.47 27.42 52.73
CA LEU A 634 -9.83 26.13 52.44
C LEU A 634 -8.55 26.27 51.59
N SER A 635 -8.52 27.22 50.66
CA SER A 635 -7.35 27.47 49.81
C SER A 635 -6.18 28.12 50.55
N GLU A 636 -6.46 28.92 51.58
CA GLU A 636 -5.42 29.46 52.47
C GLU A 636 -4.74 28.40 53.33
N TYR A 637 -5.39 27.24 53.54
CA TYR A 637 -4.84 26.14 54.35
C TYR A 637 -3.91 25.21 53.58
N ASP A 638 -3.99 25.19 52.25
CA ASP A 638 -3.18 24.33 51.37
C ASP A 638 -2.19 25.17 50.53
N SER A 639 -1.12 25.61 51.17
CA SER A 639 -0.08 26.47 50.55
C SER A 639 0.76 25.77 49.48
N SER A 640 0.46 24.54 49.11
CA SER A 640 1.24 23.73 48.16
C SER A 640 0.63 23.67 46.73
N VAL A 641 -0.55 24.25 46.51
CA VAL A 641 -1.24 24.17 45.22
C VAL A 641 -1.32 25.55 44.56
N HIS A 642 -0.64 25.71 43.44
CA HIS A 642 -0.66 26.94 42.59
C HIS A 642 -2.06 27.44 42.20
N THR A 643 -3.07 26.59 42.27
CA THR A 643 -4.49 26.91 42.01
C THR A 643 -5.12 27.83 43.03
N SER A 644 -4.61 27.89 44.26
CA SER A 644 -5.20 28.72 45.36
C SER A 644 -4.98 30.21 45.13
N THR A 645 -3.83 30.59 44.63
CA THR A 645 -3.45 32.01 44.37
C THR A 645 -4.30 32.56 43.19
N GLN A 646 -4.55 31.76 42.19
CA GLN A 646 -5.36 32.18 41.04
C GLN A 646 -6.85 32.36 41.41
N ILE A 647 -7.42 31.55 42.33
CA ILE A 647 -8.80 31.71 42.80
C ILE A 647 -8.97 32.95 43.66
N THR A 648 -7.98 33.29 44.53
CA THR A 648 -7.98 34.49 45.37
C THR A 648 -7.82 35.77 44.56
N ASP A 649 -6.91 35.81 43.60
CA ASP A 649 -6.75 36.95 42.67
C ASP A 649 -8.00 37.16 41.82
N PHE A 650 -8.66 36.10 41.43
CA PHE A 650 -9.89 36.15 40.65
C PHE A 650 -11.05 36.71 41.46
N TYR A 651 -11.20 36.37 42.74
CA TYR A 651 -12.23 36.91 43.63
C TYR A 651 -12.05 38.44 43.83
N TRP A 652 -10.79 38.90 44.00
CA TRP A 652 -10.46 40.32 44.15
C TRP A 652 -10.84 41.14 42.90
N HIS A 653 -10.67 40.62 41.70
CA HIS A 653 -11.07 41.28 40.48
C HIS A 653 -12.58 41.25 40.21
N MET A 654 -13.33 40.39 40.88
CA MET A 654 -14.80 40.37 40.73
C MET A 654 -15.53 41.32 41.69
N GLU A 655 -14.94 41.74 42.79
CA GLU A 655 -15.51 42.74 43.71
C GLU A 655 -15.18 44.18 43.31
N ASN A 656 -14.19 44.41 42.46
CA ASN A 656 -13.79 45.72 41.92
C ASN A 656 -14.10 45.81 40.39
#